data_17093b538f8a33cdaa848f9ad749846a
#
_entry.id   17093b538f8a33cdaa848f9ad749846a
#
_cell.length_a   1.000
_cell.length_b   1.000
_cell.length_c   1.000
_cell.angle_alpha   90.00
_cell.angle_beta   90.00
_cell.angle_gamma   90.00
#
_symmetry.space_group_name_H-M   'P 1'
#
loop_
_entity.id
_entity.type
_entity.pdbx_description
1 polymer ?
#
loop_
_entity_poly.entity_id
_entity_poly.type
_entity_poly.pdbx_seq_one_letter_code
_entity_poly.pdbx_strand_id
1 'polypeptide(L)'
;MRIVISSSARPPPVNSQSQIPTATYRLQLNRTFTFRDAASIVPYLSTLGISHCYVSPYLRAREGSVHGYDVIDHNSLNPEIGTAEDYEYFVAELHRHGMGQILDIVPNHMGVMGSDNAWWLDVLENGEASTYAEFFDIDWDPIKDELQGKVLVPILADQYGTELESGKLILTFDQDRGEFSIIYYQHRFPVDPGEYPRILGYDLERLQEKLGPTHEDFLELQSISTAFGHLPGRRGLSPEQSAERNREKEVQKRRLAALCARSGETTEFLNANVATFTGKPYDPRSFDLLHDLIKAQAYRLAQWRAAADDINYRRFFDINELAALRTENEAVFEQTHHLILQLVAEGKVDGLRIDHPDGLYDPAKYFHQLRQRLAAGLEGQNRDCYVVVEKILTGRERLRPDWPLDGTTGYEYANLVNGLFVTQGSADRMERIYRSFTGNLSDFADLVYACKKLILKVGLASELNVLANLLIRIALANRHTCDFTMNSLRSALAEIIASFPVYRTYVTGPEVSPEDRHYVEQAVAAGRKRSNAADLSVFDFVRRMLLVDSNESEVGSYQRAIRRFAMKFQQVTAAVMAKGVEDTAFYRYNRLVSLNEVGGNPSKFGTSVEEFHRANRERMDSWPDSMLSSSTHDSKRSEDVRARINVLSELPATWRMRLSRWSNWNRSKKLRIDRVHAPSRNDEYLLYQTLLGTWPTAGLDDSGWQEFTRRIEEYVLKAAREAKQHTSWANSNAEYEGALSGFVRAILERTGRDPFLADFAEFQRRIARIGAFNGLSQCLLKMTSPGVPDLYQGNELWHFALVDPDNRRPVDYGRRREFLEQLLSDRHSLDHAPEQVRALVRDPENPKLKLYLTWKTLGLRKTEASLFQRGSYIPLQVTGSKSAHVVAFAREHEGRSAIIAAPRLCASLLGEDHESVCDEALWGDTSVEIPDSAAGCQHNLFTGECIPPSGDGPSRSLPLAKLMQNFPVALLLREPITARPESAPS
;
A
#
# COMPACT_ATOMS: atom_id res chain seq x y z
N MET A 1 -6.27 -46.21 12.14
CA MET A 1 -7.52 -45.72 11.54
C MET A 1 -7.20 -44.41 10.85
N ARG A 2 -6.95 -44.45 9.55
CA ARG A 2 -6.61 -43.26 8.76
C ARG A 2 -7.91 -42.51 8.43
N ILE A 3 -8.06 -41.33 8.97
CA ILE A 3 -9.14 -40.42 8.57
C ILE A 3 -8.74 -39.79 7.22
N VAL A 4 -9.46 -40.18 6.20
CA VAL A 4 -9.39 -39.55 4.87
C VAL A 4 -10.18 -38.25 4.99
N ILE A 5 -9.46 -37.12 5.03
CA ILE A 5 -10.05 -35.80 4.87
C ILE A 5 -10.34 -35.65 3.38
N SER A 6 -11.61 -35.67 3.01
CA SER A 6 -12.06 -35.33 1.68
C SER A 6 -11.72 -33.87 1.43
N SER A 7 -10.81 -33.59 0.51
CA SER A 7 -10.60 -32.27 -0.05
C SER A 7 -11.91 -31.85 -0.71
N SER A 8 -12.56 -30.81 -0.23
CA SER A 8 -13.60 -30.11 -0.98
C SER A 8 -12.91 -29.45 -2.19
N ALA A 9 -12.90 -30.18 -3.31
CA ALA A 9 -12.48 -29.63 -4.57
C ALA A 9 -13.33 -28.38 -4.88
N ARG A 10 -12.69 -27.29 -5.29
CA ARG A 10 -13.34 -26.16 -5.98
C ARG A 10 -14.34 -26.76 -6.98
N PRO A 11 -15.57 -26.24 -7.09
CA PRO A 11 -16.42 -26.62 -8.20
C PRO A 11 -15.64 -26.34 -9.50
N PRO A 12 -15.69 -27.25 -10.49
CA PRO A 12 -14.99 -27.03 -11.75
C PRO A 12 -15.46 -25.70 -12.35
N PRO A 13 -14.56 -24.89 -12.90
CA PRO A 13 -14.94 -23.64 -13.55
C PRO A 13 -15.97 -23.99 -14.64
N VAL A 14 -17.13 -23.36 -14.55
CA VAL A 14 -18.05 -23.28 -15.68
C VAL A 14 -17.20 -22.76 -16.84
N ASN A 15 -17.35 -23.33 -18.03
CA ASN A 15 -16.61 -23.06 -19.26
C ASN A 15 -16.71 -21.57 -19.71
N SER A 16 -16.31 -20.63 -18.84
CA SER A 16 -16.11 -19.23 -19.15
C SER A 16 -14.63 -19.08 -19.49
N GLN A 17 -14.30 -18.44 -20.58
CA GLN A 17 -12.94 -18.00 -20.86
C GLN A 17 -12.61 -16.94 -19.79
N SER A 18 -12.11 -17.39 -18.62
CA SER A 18 -11.57 -16.52 -17.61
C SER A 18 -10.42 -15.72 -18.25
N GLN A 19 -10.57 -14.41 -18.29
CA GLN A 19 -9.53 -13.52 -18.83
C GLN A 19 -8.46 -13.25 -17.77
N ILE A 20 -7.82 -14.32 -17.28
CA ILE A 20 -6.65 -14.16 -16.40
C ILE A 20 -5.58 -13.41 -17.18
N PRO A 21 -5.04 -12.32 -16.64
CA PRO A 21 -3.98 -11.57 -17.29
C PRO A 21 -2.74 -12.44 -17.55
N THR A 22 -2.12 -12.29 -18.71
CA THR A 22 -0.80 -12.91 -18.95
C THR A 22 0.32 -12.09 -18.31
N ALA A 23 0.17 -10.77 -18.27
CA ALA A 23 1.05 -9.84 -17.56
C ALA A 23 0.32 -8.51 -17.37
N THR A 24 0.61 -7.82 -16.27
CA THR A 24 0.05 -6.51 -15.94
C THR A 24 1.13 -5.43 -15.91
N TYR A 25 0.70 -4.19 -16.14
CA TYR A 25 1.54 -3.01 -16.00
C TYR A 25 0.82 -1.98 -15.15
N ARG A 26 1.38 -1.66 -13.98
CA ARG A 26 0.79 -0.69 -13.04
C ARG A 26 1.03 0.74 -13.51
N LEU A 27 -0.06 1.50 -13.68
CA LEU A 27 -0.07 2.93 -13.99
C LEU A 27 -0.58 3.74 -12.81
N GLN A 28 0.07 4.86 -12.52
CA GLN A 28 -0.35 5.83 -11.51
C GLN A 28 -0.97 7.04 -12.22
N LEU A 29 -2.31 7.10 -12.21
CA LEU A 29 -3.07 8.18 -12.81
C LEU A 29 -3.20 9.35 -11.84
N ASN A 30 -3.05 10.56 -12.36
CA ASN A 30 -3.25 11.82 -11.64
C ASN A 30 -3.32 12.98 -12.65
N ARG A 31 -3.40 14.23 -12.17
CA ARG A 31 -3.46 15.42 -13.04
C ARG A 31 -2.26 15.59 -13.99
N THR A 32 -1.13 14.95 -13.75
CA THR A 32 0.07 15.02 -14.60
C THR A 32 0.22 13.79 -15.50
N PHE A 33 -0.60 12.77 -15.31
CA PHE A 33 -0.69 11.57 -16.15
C PHE A 33 -2.14 11.11 -16.21
N THR A 34 -2.86 11.59 -17.20
CA THR A 34 -4.31 11.53 -17.40
C THR A 34 -4.75 10.26 -18.15
N PHE A 35 -6.08 10.08 -18.35
CA PHE A 35 -6.60 9.02 -19.22
C PHE A 35 -6.06 9.15 -20.66
N ARG A 36 -5.91 10.39 -21.19
CA ARG A 36 -5.34 10.62 -22.52
C ARG A 36 -3.88 10.20 -22.59
N ASP A 37 -3.10 10.51 -21.56
CA ASP A 37 -1.70 10.09 -21.48
C ASP A 37 -1.59 8.57 -21.43
N ALA A 38 -2.41 7.92 -20.61
CA ALA A 38 -2.48 6.46 -20.50
C ALA A 38 -2.87 5.82 -21.84
N ALA A 39 -3.88 6.34 -22.53
CA ALA A 39 -4.27 5.88 -23.87
C ALA A 39 -3.12 5.99 -24.89
N SER A 40 -2.32 7.05 -24.80
CA SER A 40 -1.18 7.28 -25.71
C SER A 40 -0.09 6.22 -25.62
N ILE A 41 0.03 5.51 -24.51
CA ILE A 41 1.05 4.48 -24.26
C ILE A 41 0.54 3.05 -24.45
N VAL A 42 -0.76 2.85 -24.67
CA VAL A 42 -1.35 1.52 -24.91
C VAL A 42 -0.63 0.76 -26.05
N PRO A 43 -0.36 1.38 -27.22
CA PRO A 43 0.37 0.69 -28.30
C PRO A 43 1.76 0.19 -27.86
N TYR A 44 2.47 0.99 -27.06
CA TYR A 44 3.77 0.62 -26.50
C TYR A 44 3.64 -0.58 -25.55
N LEU A 45 2.68 -0.56 -24.63
CA LEU A 45 2.47 -1.63 -23.66
C LEU A 45 2.04 -2.93 -24.33
N SER A 46 1.18 -2.87 -25.34
CA SER A 46 0.79 -4.03 -26.15
C SER A 46 1.96 -4.64 -26.89
N THR A 47 2.84 -3.81 -27.45
CA THR A 47 4.09 -4.24 -28.14
C THR A 47 5.09 -4.84 -27.16
N LEU A 48 5.17 -4.31 -25.95
CA LEU A 48 5.99 -4.88 -24.87
C LEU A 48 5.52 -6.28 -24.43
N GLY A 49 4.25 -6.62 -24.67
CA GLY A 49 3.65 -7.90 -24.32
C GLY A 49 2.70 -7.88 -23.12
N ILE A 50 2.31 -6.69 -22.66
CA ILE A 50 1.33 -6.49 -21.58
C ILE A 50 -0.06 -6.86 -22.08
N SER A 51 -0.83 -7.56 -21.25
CA SER A 51 -2.23 -7.91 -21.53
C SER A 51 -3.24 -6.99 -20.84
N HIS A 52 -2.91 -6.45 -19.67
CA HIS A 52 -3.81 -5.60 -18.89
C HIS A 52 -3.08 -4.41 -18.29
N CYS A 53 -3.69 -3.24 -18.36
CA CYS A 53 -3.29 -2.10 -17.54
C CYS A 53 -3.87 -2.27 -16.14
N TYR A 54 -3.02 -2.26 -15.11
CA TYR A 54 -3.42 -2.21 -13.72
C TYR A 54 -3.32 -0.75 -13.25
N VAL A 55 -4.47 -0.08 -13.11
CA VAL A 55 -4.54 1.37 -12.88
C VAL A 55 -4.80 1.71 -11.41
N SER A 56 -4.17 2.79 -10.93
CA SER A 56 -4.45 3.38 -9.63
C SER A 56 -5.91 3.81 -9.51
N PRO A 57 -6.44 4.05 -8.29
CA PRO A 57 -7.81 4.52 -8.13
C PRO A 57 -8.05 5.80 -8.94
N TYR A 58 -9.11 5.82 -9.73
CA TYR A 58 -9.50 6.96 -10.56
C TYR A 58 -10.93 7.46 -10.28
N LEU A 59 -11.56 6.96 -9.21
CA LEU A 59 -12.77 7.57 -8.70
C LEU A 59 -12.43 8.94 -8.10
N ARG A 60 -13.45 9.81 -7.97
CA ARG A 60 -13.25 11.19 -7.54
C ARG A 60 -12.56 11.25 -6.19
N ALA A 61 -11.34 11.71 -6.19
CA ALA A 61 -10.48 11.91 -5.04
C ALA A 61 -10.47 13.40 -4.63
N ARG A 62 -9.83 13.71 -3.52
CA ARG A 62 -9.61 15.10 -3.08
C ARG A 62 -8.85 15.89 -4.13
N GLU A 63 -9.13 17.18 -4.21
CA GLU A 63 -8.42 18.09 -5.11
C GLU A 63 -6.91 18.05 -4.86
N GLY A 64 -6.13 17.92 -5.93
CA GLY A 64 -4.67 17.82 -5.88
C GLY A 64 -4.13 16.44 -5.44
N SER A 65 -4.96 15.42 -5.30
CA SER A 65 -4.52 14.06 -5.01
C SER A 65 -3.59 13.52 -6.10
N VAL A 66 -2.44 13.02 -5.69
CA VAL A 66 -1.44 12.43 -6.61
C VAL A 66 -1.50 10.89 -6.65
N HIS A 67 -2.40 10.28 -5.88
CA HIS A 67 -2.46 8.82 -5.71
C HIS A 67 -3.87 8.23 -5.85
N GLY A 68 -4.95 9.01 -5.63
CA GLY A 68 -6.34 8.57 -5.78
C GLY A 68 -6.93 7.76 -4.64
N TYR A 69 -6.18 7.47 -3.55
CA TYR A 69 -6.69 6.67 -2.42
C TYR A 69 -7.55 7.46 -1.43
N ASP A 70 -7.59 8.77 -1.54
CA ASP A 70 -8.40 9.70 -0.74
C ASP A 70 -9.74 10.03 -1.43
N VAL A 71 -10.46 8.97 -1.82
CA VAL A 71 -11.74 9.06 -2.52
C VAL A 71 -12.75 9.87 -1.72
N ILE A 72 -13.45 10.80 -2.35
CA ILE A 72 -14.52 11.62 -1.77
C ILE A 72 -15.90 11.33 -2.38
N ASP A 73 -15.93 10.69 -3.57
CA ASP A 73 -17.15 10.24 -4.20
C ASP A 73 -16.87 8.96 -5.02
N HIS A 74 -17.51 7.87 -4.62
CA HIS A 74 -17.39 6.56 -5.28
C HIS A 74 -18.20 6.43 -6.58
N ASN A 75 -19.04 7.41 -6.90
CA ASN A 75 -19.98 7.33 -8.01
C ASN A 75 -19.65 8.28 -9.17
N SER A 76 -18.47 8.87 -9.15
CA SER A 76 -17.97 9.71 -10.24
C SER A 76 -16.48 9.48 -10.50
N LEU A 77 -16.07 9.68 -11.76
CA LEU A 77 -14.66 9.69 -12.14
C LEU A 77 -13.98 10.95 -11.62
N ASN A 78 -12.67 10.88 -11.39
CA ASN A 78 -11.88 12.01 -10.94
C ASN A 78 -11.66 13.02 -12.10
N PRO A 79 -12.24 14.22 -12.02
CA PRO A 79 -12.14 15.23 -13.10
C PRO A 79 -10.70 15.73 -13.33
N GLU A 80 -9.79 15.58 -12.35
CA GLU A 80 -8.38 15.93 -12.54
C GLU A 80 -7.62 14.92 -13.42
N ILE A 81 -8.15 13.69 -13.56
CA ILE A 81 -7.58 12.66 -14.44
C ILE A 81 -8.15 12.75 -15.85
N GLY A 82 -9.35 13.30 -15.99
CA GLY A 82 -10.01 13.50 -17.28
C GLY A 82 -11.53 13.43 -17.23
N THR A 83 -12.15 13.67 -18.37
CA THR A 83 -13.60 13.58 -18.54
C THR A 83 -14.06 12.14 -18.76
N ALA A 84 -15.37 11.92 -18.77
CA ALA A 84 -15.95 10.63 -19.14
C ALA A 84 -15.57 10.23 -20.58
N GLU A 85 -15.52 11.19 -21.51
CA GLU A 85 -15.09 10.97 -22.89
C GLU A 85 -13.60 10.56 -22.97
N ASP A 86 -12.75 11.12 -22.13
CA ASP A 86 -11.34 10.73 -22.05
C ASP A 86 -11.18 9.29 -21.53
N TYR A 87 -12.02 8.90 -20.54
CA TYR A 87 -12.07 7.53 -20.04
C TYR A 87 -12.54 6.55 -21.11
N GLU A 88 -13.64 6.88 -21.83
CA GLU A 88 -14.14 6.05 -22.94
C GLU A 88 -13.08 5.89 -24.05
N TYR A 89 -12.33 6.96 -24.34
CA TYR A 89 -11.24 6.88 -25.30
C TYR A 89 -10.12 5.95 -24.83
N PHE A 90 -9.75 6.00 -23.56
CA PHE A 90 -8.75 5.09 -22.97
C PHE A 90 -9.20 3.63 -23.07
N VAL A 91 -10.45 3.33 -22.68
CA VAL A 91 -11.01 1.98 -22.77
C VAL A 91 -11.06 1.49 -24.23
N ALA A 92 -11.53 2.33 -25.15
CA ALA A 92 -11.56 1.97 -26.57
C ALA A 92 -10.16 1.67 -27.13
N GLU A 93 -9.13 2.41 -26.68
CA GLU A 93 -7.76 2.18 -27.08
C GLU A 93 -7.22 0.84 -26.53
N LEU A 94 -7.53 0.49 -25.27
CA LEU A 94 -7.21 -0.82 -24.70
C LEU A 94 -7.83 -1.94 -25.52
N HIS A 95 -9.14 -1.87 -25.82
CA HIS A 95 -9.85 -2.88 -26.59
C HIS A 95 -9.31 -3.02 -28.02
N ARG A 96 -8.97 -1.91 -28.67
CA ARG A 96 -8.35 -1.92 -30.01
C ARG A 96 -7.04 -2.69 -30.04
N HIS A 97 -6.29 -2.71 -28.94
CA HIS A 97 -5.04 -3.45 -28.80
C HIS A 97 -5.19 -4.82 -28.13
N GLY A 98 -6.42 -5.30 -27.90
CA GLY A 98 -6.70 -6.56 -27.23
C GLY A 98 -6.21 -6.61 -25.78
N MET A 99 -6.19 -5.46 -25.12
CA MET A 99 -5.81 -5.31 -23.72
C MET A 99 -7.03 -5.07 -22.84
N GLY A 100 -6.95 -5.52 -21.59
CA GLY A 100 -7.94 -5.26 -20.54
C GLY A 100 -7.45 -4.28 -19.49
N GLN A 101 -8.30 -4.08 -18.48
CA GLN A 101 -8.06 -3.17 -17.36
C GLN A 101 -8.33 -3.82 -16.01
N ILE A 102 -7.43 -3.62 -15.04
CA ILE A 102 -7.64 -3.93 -13.62
C ILE A 102 -7.71 -2.61 -12.87
N LEU A 103 -8.83 -2.39 -12.17
CA LEU A 103 -9.05 -1.20 -11.37
C LEU A 103 -8.67 -1.44 -9.92
N ASP A 104 -7.90 -0.53 -9.34
CA ASP A 104 -7.63 -0.45 -7.91
C ASP A 104 -8.80 0.25 -7.19
N ILE A 105 -9.45 -0.43 -6.26
CA ILE A 105 -10.61 0.11 -5.54
C ILE A 105 -10.34 0.23 -4.04
N VAL A 106 -10.93 1.24 -3.41
CA VAL A 106 -10.66 1.64 -2.02
C VAL A 106 -11.93 1.49 -1.17
N PRO A 107 -12.27 0.27 -0.69
CA PRO A 107 -13.52 0.05 0.04
C PRO A 107 -13.45 0.42 1.52
N ASN A 108 -12.26 0.60 2.09
CA ASN A 108 -12.08 0.73 3.54
C ASN A 108 -12.29 2.14 4.08
N HIS A 109 -12.06 3.20 3.29
CA HIS A 109 -12.04 4.57 3.80
C HIS A 109 -12.34 5.60 2.71
N MET A 110 -12.63 6.84 3.15
CA MET A 110 -12.81 8.03 2.30
C MET A 110 -12.03 9.22 2.85
N GLY A 111 -11.69 10.16 1.97
CA GLY A 111 -11.18 11.47 2.34
C GLY A 111 -12.26 12.34 2.98
N VAL A 112 -12.01 12.89 4.18
CA VAL A 112 -13.04 13.56 4.99
C VAL A 112 -12.70 14.98 5.42
N MET A 113 -11.48 15.44 5.26
CA MET A 113 -11.08 16.81 5.61
C MET A 113 -11.06 17.67 4.34
N GLY A 114 -11.88 18.71 4.32
CA GLY A 114 -12.03 19.58 3.15
C GLY A 114 -13.43 20.14 3.08
N SER A 115 -13.89 20.43 1.87
CA SER A 115 -15.23 21.00 1.62
C SER A 115 -16.05 20.20 0.61
N ASP A 116 -15.60 19.02 0.23
CA ASP A 116 -15.98 18.34 -1.00
C ASP A 116 -16.52 16.90 -0.83
N ASN A 117 -16.40 16.29 0.37
CA ASN A 117 -17.06 15.03 0.69
C ASN A 117 -18.48 15.27 1.21
N ALA A 118 -19.48 15.12 0.35
CA ALA A 118 -20.87 15.38 0.67
C ALA A 118 -21.42 14.52 1.82
N TRP A 119 -21.01 13.23 1.90
CA TRP A 119 -21.46 12.33 2.96
C TRP A 119 -20.94 12.77 4.34
N TRP A 120 -19.66 13.14 4.39
CA TRP A 120 -19.06 13.62 5.63
C TRP A 120 -19.61 14.96 6.08
N LEU A 121 -19.83 15.89 5.15
CA LEU A 121 -20.43 17.18 5.47
C LEU A 121 -21.86 17.02 6.02
N ASP A 122 -22.66 16.11 5.48
CA ASP A 122 -23.99 15.81 6.03
C ASP A 122 -23.91 15.21 7.45
N VAL A 123 -22.91 14.35 7.72
CA VAL A 123 -22.63 13.84 9.07
C VAL A 123 -22.27 14.99 10.03
N LEU A 124 -21.43 15.93 9.62
CA LEU A 124 -21.09 17.08 10.45
C LEU A 124 -22.27 18.00 10.68
N GLU A 125 -23.16 18.16 9.70
CA GLU A 125 -24.37 18.98 9.84
C GLU A 125 -25.40 18.35 10.77
N ASN A 126 -25.65 17.05 10.66
CA ASN A 126 -26.78 16.37 11.25
C ASN A 126 -26.45 15.40 12.40
N GLY A 127 -25.15 15.10 12.62
CA GLY A 127 -24.72 14.11 13.61
C GLY A 127 -25.33 12.73 13.37
N GLU A 128 -25.83 12.09 14.42
CA GLU A 128 -26.48 10.77 14.37
C GLU A 128 -27.75 10.74 13.50
N ALA A 129 -28.39 11.90 13.24
CA ALA A 129 -29.57 12.00 12.37
C ALA A 129 -29.23 12.04 10.86
N SER A 130 -27.95 12.10 10.50
CA SER A 130 -27.50 12.02 9.11
C SER A 130 -27.87 10.68 8.49
N THR A 131 -28.28 10.68 7.21
CA THR A 131 -28.46 9.45 6.43
C THR A 131 -27.16 8.69 6.25
N TYR A 132 -26.00 9.36 6.40
CA TYR A 132 -24.67 8.80 6.29
C TYR A 132 -23.99 8.55 7.64
N ALA A 133 -24.68 8.72 8.76
CA ALA A 133 -24.13 8.50 10.10
C ALA A 133 -23.61 7.07 10.31
N GLU A 134 -24.28 6.09 9.67
CA GLU A 134 -23.89 4.68 9.71
C GLU A 134 -22.93 4.26 8.59
N PHE A 135 -22.53 5.19 7.69
CA PHE A 135 -21.59 4.91 6.63
C PHE A 135 -20.16 4.93 7.15
N PHE A 136 -19.90 5.82 8.09
CA PHE A 136 -18.58 5.94 8.72
C PHE A 136 -18.54 5.20 10.05
N ASP A 137 -17.36 4.71 10.38
CA ASP A 137 -17.14 3.95 11.61
C ASP A 137 -16.86 4.91 12.77
N ILE A 138 -17.91 5.62 13.24
CA ILE A 138 -17.89 6.62 14.31
C ILE A 138 -18.39 5.99 15.62
N ASP A 139 -17.70 6.26 16.74
CA ASP A 139 -18.17 5.98 18.09
C ASP A 139 -18.94 7.20 18.59
N TRP A 140 -20.27 7.14 18.49
CA TRP A 140 -21.18 8.20 18.94
C TRP A 140 -21.35 8.28 20.46
N ASP A 141 -20.92 7.25 21.19
CA ASP A 141 -21.06 7.15 22.63
C ASP A 141 -19.71 6.89 23.34
N PRO A 142 -18.70 7.76 23.10
CA PRO A 142 -17.40 7.65 23.75
C PRO A 142 -17.52 7.96 25.26
N ILE A 143 -16.50 7.61 26.05
CA ILE A 143 -16.49 7.87 27.50
C ILE A 143 -16.46 9.36 27.83
N LYS A 144 -15.85 10.18 26.97
CA LYS A 144 -15.80 11.64 27.18
C LYS A 144 -17.16 12.25 26.88
N ASP A 145 -17.80 12.81 27.90
CA ASP A 145 -19.12 13.43 27.81
C ASP A 145 -19.19 14.55 26.76
N GLU A 146 -18.11 15.32 26.61
CA GLU A 146 -18.03 16.39 25.61
C GLU A 146 -18.04 15.90 24.15
N LEU A 147 -17.80 14.63 23.92
CA LEU A 147 -17.81 14.00 22.58
C LEU A 147 -19.05 13.16 22.33
N GLN A 148 -19.94 12.99 23.32
CA GLN A 148 -21.15 12.22 23.11
C GLN A 148 -22.06 12.88 22.07
N GLY A 149 -22.40 12.12 21.01
CA GLY A 149 -23.18 12.60 19.86
C GLY A 149 -22.47 13.62 19.00
N LYS A 150 -21.13 13.67 19.07
CA LYS A 150 -20.29 14.56 18.26
C LYS A 150 -19.13 13.81 17.61
N VAL A 151 -18.65 14.34 16.50
CA VAL A 151 -17.43 13.92 15.83
C VAL A 151 -16.26 14.81 16.26
N LEU A 152 -15.15 14.25 16.71
CA LEU A 152 -13.93 15.03 16.93
C LEU A 152 -13.30 15.37 15.57
N VAL A 153 -13.08 16.65 15.31
CA VAL A 153 -12.41 17.15 14.09
C VAL A 153 -11.08 17.79 14.48
N PRO A 154 -9.96 17.04 14.44
CA PRO A 154 -8.64 17.48 14.92
C PRO A 154 -7.87 18.17 13.80
N ILE A 155 -8.20 19.41 13.49
CA ILE A 155 -7.70 20.16 12.35
C ILE A 155 -6.99 21.46 12.71
N LEU A 156 -7.23 21.97 13.90
CA LEU A 156 -6.69 23.27 14.30
C LEU A 156 -5.17 23.19 14.52
N ALA A 157 -4.48 24.20 14.03
CA ALA A 157 -3.02 24.28 14.14
C ALA A 157 -2.57 24.52 15.59
N ASP A 158 -3.37 25.26 16.37
CA ASP A 158 -3.11 25.57 17.78
C ASP A 158 -4.35 25.28 18.65
N GLN A 159 -4.28 25.60 19.94
CA GLN A 159 -5.39 25.43 20.87
C GLN A 159 -6.65 26.15 20.35
N TYR A 160 -7.82 25.53 20.55
CA TYR A 160 -9.09 26.02 20.05
C TYR A 160 -9.35 27.51 20.39
N GLY A 161 -9.12 27.94 21.65
CA GLY A 161 -9.30 29.32 22.07
C GLY A 161 -8.37 30.28 21.31
N THR A 162 -7.12 29.87 21.08
CA THR A 162 -6.13 30.69 20.32
C THR A 162 -6.58 30.87 18.87
N GLU A 163 -7.02 29.80 18.22
CA GLU A 163 -7.48 29.87 16.82
C GLU A 163 -8.79 30.66 16.70
N LEU A 164 -9.71 30.55 17.67
CA LEU A 164 -10.95 31.30 17.71
C LEU A 164 -10.69 32.81 17.89
N GLU A 165 -9.95 33.18 18.94
CA GLU A 165 -9.71 34.58 19.29
C GLU A 165 -8.79 35.32 18.31
N SER A 166 -8.02 34.58 17.53
CA SER A 166 -7.25 35.12 16.41
C SER A 166 -8.09 35.39 15.15
N GLY A 167 -9.39 35.07 15.17
CA GLY A 167 -10.31 35.29 14.06
C GLY A 167 -10.14 34.38 12.87
N LYS A 168 -9.51 33.20 13.06
CA LYS A 168 -9.30 32.24 11.98
C LYS A 168 -10.51 31.32 11.73
N LEU A 169 -11.40 31.21 12.70
CA LEU A 169 -12.69 30.53 12.56
C LEU A 169 -13.72 31.59 12.16
N ILE A 170 -14.27 31.48 10.96
CA ILE A 170 -15.11 32.50 10.34
C ILE A 170 -16.47 31.89 10.04
N LEU A 171 -17.54 32.49 10.62
CA LEU A 171 -18.89 32.16 10.20
C LEU A 171 -19.18 32.79 8.84
N THR A 172 -19.77 32.03 7.92
CA THR A 172 -20.17 32.46 6.58
C THR A 172 -21.61 32.08 6.31
N PHE A 173 -22.26 32.83 5.42
CA PHE A 173 -23.61 32.57 4.95
C PHE A 173 -23.59 32.45 3.41
N ASP A 174 -24.02 31.31 2.90
CA ASP A 174 -24.30 31.10 1.49
C ASP A 174 -25.75 31.45 1.19
N GLN A 175 -25.97 32.65 0.66
CA GLN A 175 -27.30 33.16 0.38
C GLN A 175 -28.04 32.37 -0.70
N ASP A 176 -27.34 31.80 -1.64
CA ASP A 176 -27.94 31.05 -2.74
C ASP A 176 -28.42 29.66 -2.30
N ARG A 177 -27.83 29.13 -1.25
CA ARG A 177 -28.20 27.84 -0.64
C ARG A 177 -29.00 27.99 0.66
N GLY A 178 -28.98 29.19 1.26
CA GLY A 178 -29.56 29.40 2.60
C GLY A 178 -28.82 28.63 3.69
N GLU A 179 -27.52 28.50 3.61
CA GLU A 179 -26.68 27.67 4.48
C GLU A 179 -25.65 28.50 5.26
N PHE A 180 -25.49 28.18 6.55
CA PHE A 180 -24.41 28.72 7.36
C PHE A 180 -23.29 27.69 7.50
N SER A 181 -22.02 28.14 7.45
CA SER A 181 -20.86 27.32 7.64
C SER A 181 -19.77 28.03 8.42
N ILE A 182 -18.96 27.29 9.16
CA ILE A 182 -17.75 27.78 9.80
C ILE A 182 -16.59 27.40 8.89
N ILE A 183 -15.79 28.39 8.50
CA ILE A 183 -14.63 28.22 7.62
C ILE A 183 -13.36 28.31 8.46
N TYR A 184 -12.44 27.36 8.22
CA TYR A 184 -11.07 27.39 8.73
C TYR A 184 -10.11 27.10 7.58
N TYR A 185 -9.48 28.12 7.02
CA TYR A 185 -8.72 28.06 5.77
C TYR A 185 -9.53 27.41 4.63
N GLN A 186 -9.09 26.27 4.07
CA GLN A 186 -9.81 25.53 3.02
C GLN A 186 -10.91 24.61 3.55
N HIS A 187 -11.09 24.49 4.88
CA HIS A 187 -12.05 23.57 5.49
C HIS A 187 -13.37 24.26 5.77
N ARG A 188 -14.45 23.57 5.43
CA ARG A 188 -15.83 24.00 5.64
C ARG A 188 -16.53 23.07 6.65
N PHE A 189 -17.10 23.62 7.67
CA PHE A 189 -17.89 22.93 8.69
C PHE A 189 -19.30 23.47 8.65
N PRO A 190 -20.31 22.70 8.21
CA PRO A 190 -21.68 23.15 8.14
C PRO A 190 -22.21 23.37 9.55
N VAL A 191 -23.06 24.40 9.71
CA VAL A 191 -23.79 24.65 10.95
C VAL A 191 -25.07 23.82 10.94
N ASP A 192 -25.40 23.19 12.08
CA ASP A 192 -26.67 22.48 12.26
C ASP A 192 -27.86 23.45 12.01
N PRO A 193 -28.78 23.11 11.11
CA PRO A 193 -29.95 23.93 10.85
C PRO A 193 -30.84 24.17 12.09
N GLY A 194 -30.82 23.29 13.08
CA GLY A 194 -31.49 23.50 14.37
C GLY A 194 -30.93 24.67 15.19
N GLU A 195 -29.70 25.10 14.88
CA GLU A 195 -29.04 26.24 15.52
C GLU A 195 -29.19 27.56 14.71
N TYR A 196 -29.78 27.54 13.53
CA TYR A 196 -30.01 28.73 12.69
C TYR A 196 -30.84 29.78 13.40
N PRO A 197 -31.87 29.45 14.24
CA PRO A 197 -32.60 30.45 14.99
C PRO A 197 -31.76 31.38 15.85
N ARG A 198 -30.59 30.94 16.33
CA ARG A 198 -29.66 31.80 17.08
C ARG A 198 -29.10 32.93 16.20
N ILE A 199 -28.88 32.68 14.91
CA ILE A 199 -28.36 33.66 13.97
C ILE A 199 -29.48 34.49 13.38
N LEU A 200 -30.59 33.84 12.96
CA LEU A 200 -31.73 34.47 12.31
C LEU A 200 -32.50 35.37 13.28
N GLY A 201 -32.58 34.99 14.54
CA GLY A 201 -33.28 35.76 15.62
C GLY A 201 -32.40 36.76 16.33
N TYR A 202 -31.08 36.82 16.06
CA TYR A 202 -30.22 37.78 16.75
C TYR A 202 -30.56 39.23 16.32
N ASP A 203 -30.79 40.10 17.28
CA ASP A 203 -31.16 41.53 17.06
C ASP A 203 -32.30 41.69 16.03
N LEU A 204 -33.29 40.79 16.09
CA LEU A 204 -34.44 40.77 15.14
C LEU A 204 -35.25 42.04 15.18
N GLU A 205 -35.24 42.76 16.34
CA GLU A 205 -35.89 44.05 16.52
C GLU A 205 -35.38 45.09 15.50
N ARG A 206 -34.09 45.06 15.17
CA ARG A 206 -33.50 45.96 14.16
C ARG A 206 -34.12 45.76 12.77
N LEU A 207 -34.41 44.53 12.38
CA LEU A 207 -35.09 44.24 11.12
C LEU A 207 -36.55 44.65 11.16
N GLN A 208 -37.22 44.45 12.31
CA GLN A 208 -38.59 44.88 12.54
C GLN A 208 -38.75 46.41 12.46
N GLU A 209 -37.79 47.16 13.00
CA GLU A 209 -37.76 48.61 12.88
C GLU A 209 -37.61 49.10 11.45
N LYS A 210 -36.80 48.36 10.65
CA LYS A 210 -36.52 48.72 9.24
C LYS A 210 -37.69 48.41 8.31
N LEU A 211 -38.29 47.23 8.44
CA LEU A 211 -39.35 46.74 7.57
C LEU A 211 -40.78 47.00 8.08
N GLY A 212 -40.95 47.03 9.40
CA GLY A 212 -42.23 47.03 10.05
C GLY A 212 -42.72 45.62 10.47
N PRO A 213 -43.53 45.54 11.57
CA PRO A 213 -43.91 44.26 12.18
C PRO A 213 -44.85 43.38 11.32
N THR A 214 -45.49 43.96 10.30
CA THR A 214 -46.43 43.26 9.40
C THR A 214 -45.86 43.05 8.00
N HIS A 215 -44.61 43.42 7.77
CA HIS A 215 -43.99 43.23 6.45
C HIS A 215 -43.84 41.77 6.12
N GLU A 216 -44.14 41.37 4.89
CA GLU A 216 -44.16 40.01 4.45
C GLU A 216 -42.81 39.33 4.67
N ASP A 217 -41.69 39.98 4.33
CA ASP A 217 -40.35 39.40 4.47
C ASP A 217 -39.92 39.24 5.93
N PHE A 218 -40.35 40.14 6.81
CA PHE A 218 -40.15 40.01 8.27
C PHE A 218 -40.88 38.79 8.82
N LEU A 219 -42.19 38.65 8.47
CA LEU A 219 -43.03 37.51 8.90
C LEU A 219 -42.50 36.21 8.33
N GLU A 220 -42.01 36.20 7.07
CA GLU A 220 -41.40 35.02 6.44
C GLU A 220 -40.11 34.60 7.15
N LEU A 221 -39.20 35.52 7.49
CA LEU A 221 -38.00 35.23 8.27
C LEU A 221 -38.33 34.65 9.65
N GLN A 222 -39.34 35.21 10.35
CA GLN A 222 -39.83 34.67 11.62
C GLN A 222 -40.35 33.24 11.45
N SER A 223 -41.15 32.99 10.41
CA SER A 223 -41.71 31.68 10.10
C SER A 223 -40.58 30.65 9.82
N ILE A 224 -39.59 31.01 9.02
CA ILE A 224 -38.41 30.16 8.71
C ILE A 224 -37.63 29.90 10.01
N SER A 225 -37.31 30.89 10.80
CA SER A 225 -36.61 30.75 12.08
C SER A 225 -37.36 29.81 13.05
N THR A 226 -38.66 29.96 13.15
CA THR A 226 -39.52 29.10 13.99
C THR A 226 -39.50 27.67 13.49
N ALA A 227 -39.60 27.46 12.17
CA ALA A 227 -39.58 26.14 11.57
C ALA A 227 -38.23 25.40 11.79
N PHE A 228 -37.09 26.08 11.66
CA PHE A 228 -35.78 25.51 12.03
C PHE A 228 -35.72 25.15 13.52
N GLY A 229 -36.29 25.95 14.42
CA GLY A 229 -36.35 25.67 15.86
C GLY A 229 -37.21 24.45 16.23
N HIS A 230 -38.12 24.03 15.34
CA HIS A 230 -38.98 22.88 15.55
C HIS A 230 -38.41 21.59 14.90
N LEU A 231 -37.24 21.63 14.25
CA LEU A 231 -36.61 20.42 13.71
C LEU A 231 -36.40 19.39 14.84
N PRO A 232 -36.70 18.10 14.60
CA PRO A 232 -36.35 17.04 15.54
C PRO A 232 -34.89 17.14 15.96
N GLY A 233 -34.55 16.75 17.18
CA GLY A 233 -33.18 16.73 17.69
C GLY A 233 -32.28 15.81 16.85
N ARG A 234 -30.98 15.68 17.21
CA ARG A 234 -30.01 14.88 16.44
C ARG A 234 -29.83 13.46 16.99
N ARG A 235 -30.31 13.15 18.19
CA ARG A 235 -30.04 11.87 18.87
C ARG A 235 -31.34 11.15 19.19
N GLY A 236 -31.26 9.81 19.11
CA GLY A 236 -32.36 8.93 19.51
C GLY A 236 -33.61 9.05 18.65
N LEU A 237 -33.47 9.48 17.39
CA LEU A 237 -34.59 9.63 16.45
C LEU A 237 -35.02 8.28 15.90
N SER A 238 -36.31 8.12 15.62
CA SER A 238 -36.79 7.06 14.75
C SER A 238 -36.38 7.34 13.29
N PRO A 239 -36.37 6.32 12.42
CA PRO A 239 -36.10 6.50 10.98
C PRO A 239 -37.02 7.54 10.33
N GLU A 240 -38.29 7.59 10.77
CA GLU A 240 -39.30 8.53 10.28
C GLU A 240 -38.97 9.97 10.71
N GLN A 241 -38.55 10.17 11.96
CA GLN A 241 -38.13 11.47 12.48
C GLN A 241 -36.84 11.95 11.82
N SER A 242 -35.90 11.08 11.54
CA SER A 242 -34.68 11.42 10.79
C SER A 242 -35.01 11.83 9.34
N ALA A 243 -35.91 11.10 8.68
CA ALA A 243 -36.38 11.45 7.34
C ALA A 243 -37.15 12.79 7.33
N GLU A 244 -38.00 13.06 8.37
CA GLU A 244 -38.69 14.33 8.55
C GLU A 244 -37.67 15.47 8.72
N ARG A 245 -36.72 15.33 9.63
CA ARG A 245 -35.66 16.33 9.85
C ARG A 245 -34.93 16.65 8.55
N ASN A 246 -34.49 15.61 7.81
CA ASN A 246 -33.74 15.78 6.57
C ASN A 246 -34.57 16.48 5.48
N ARG A 247 -35.83 16.18 5.36
CA ARG A 247 -36.76 16.85 4.43
C ARG A 247 -36.99 18.31 4.82
N GLU A 248 -37.38 18.53 6.06
CA GLU A 248 -37.77 19.87 6.53
C GLU A 248 -36.59 20.86 6.53
N LYS A 249 -35.40 20.45 6.95
CA LYS A 249 -34.21 21.32 6.88
C LYS A 249 -33.98 21.86 5.49
N GLU A 250 -34.08 20.98 4.47
CA GLU A 250 -33.83 21.35 3.06
C GLU A 250 -34.95 22.26 2.50
N VAL A 251 -36.17 22.07 2.95
CA VAL A 251 -37.28 22.97 2.59
C VAL A 251 -37.03 24.36 3.17
N GLN A 252 -36.62 24.46 4.44
CA GLN A 252 -36.40 25.75 5.10
C GLN A 252 -35.14 26.46 4.54
N LYS A 253 -34.09 25.76 4.22
CA LYS A 253 -32.91 26.35 3.55
C LYS A 253 -33.30 26.98 2.21
N ARG A 254 -34.10 26.27 1.39
CA ARG A 254 -34.60 26.83 0.11
C ARG A 254 -35.49 28.04 0.29
N ARG A 255 -36.37 28.05 1.35
CA ARG A 255 -37.16 29.21 1.68
C ARG A 255 -36.28 30.41 2.08
N LEU A 256 -35.24 30.16 2.89
CA LEU A 256 -34.29 31.20 3.29
C LEU A 256 -33.51 31.78 2.10
N ALA A 257 -33.03 30.93 1.19
CA ALA A 257 -32.38 31.34 -0.05
C ALA A 257 -33.34 32.20 -0.92
N ALA A 258 -34.58 31.75 -1.10
CA ALA A 258 -35.58 32.48 -1.86
C ALA A 258 -35.95 33.85 -1.21
N LEU A 259 -35.99 33.92 0.12
CA LEU A 259 -36.18 35.18 0.85
C LEU A 259 -35.02 36.14 0.62
N CYS A 260 -33.77 35.66 0.73
CA CYS A 260 -32.60 36.49 0.46
C CYS A 260 -32.52 36.99 -0.98
N ALA A 261 -32.90 36.17 -1.94
CA ALA A 261 -32.91 36.55 -3.37
C ALA A 261 -33.88 37.70 -3.69
N ARG A 262 -34.98 37.84 -2.88
CA ARG A 262 -36.00 38.89 -3.10
C ARG A 262 -35.89 40.10 -2.14
N SER A 263 -35.26 39.93 -0.97
CA SER A 263 -35.20 40.96 0.08
C SER A 263 -33.74 41.31 0.38
N GLY A 264 -33.28 42.42 -0.14
CA GLY A 264 -31.95 42.97 0.13
C GLY A 264 -31.77 43.36 1.61
N GLU A 265 -32.82 43.90 2.22
CA GLU A 265 -32.81 44.27 3.64
C GLU A 265 -32.61 43.06 4.57
N THR A 266 -33.28 41.95 4.25
CA THR A 266 -33.08 40.69 5.00
C THR A 266 -31.67 40.16 4.81
N THR A 267 -31.14 40.23 3.60
CA THR A 267 -29.76 39.77 3.29
C THR A 267 -28.73 40.63 4.04
N GLU A 268 -28.88 41.97 4.04
CA GLU A 268 -28.03 42.89 4.80
C GLU A 268 -28.09 42.60 6.29
N PHE A 269 -29.30 42.33 6.82
CA PHE A 269 -29.51 41.99 8.23
C PHE A 269 -28.75 40.68 8.59
N LEU A 270 -28.91 39.65 7.80
CA LEU A 270 -28.24 38.37 8.03
C LEU A 270 -26.71 38.50 7.95
N ASN A 271 -26.19 39.21 6.97
CA ASN A 271 -24.75 39.46 6.84
C ASN A 271 -24.19 40.25 8.03
N ALA A 272 -24.96 41.20 8.57
CA ALA A 272 -24.57 41.93 9.78
C ALA A 272 -24.55 41.03 11.02
N ASN A 273 -25.51 40.10 11.13
CA ASN A 273 -25.51 39.10 12.20
C ASN A 273 -24.30 38.14 12.07
N VAL A 274 -24.03 37.66 10.88
CA VAL A 274 -22.85 36.83 10.61
C VAL A 274 -21.56 37.55 11.02
N ALA A 275 -21.40 38.82 10.65
CA ALA A 275 -20.26 39.65 11.05
C ALA A 275 -20.16 39.81 12.59
N THR A 276 -21.29 39.93 13.26
CA THR A 276 -21.32 40.02 14.73
C THR A 276 -20.91 38.71 15.40
N PHE A 277 -21.42 37.58 14.89
CA PHE A 277 -21.03 36.25 15.39
C PHE A 277 -19.54 35.93 15.14
N THR A 278 -18.99 36.38 14.03
CA THR A 278 -17.58 36.14 13.68
C THR A 278 -16.60 36.75 14.69
N GLY A 279 -17.01 37.81 15.40
CA GLY A 279 -16.17 38.45 16.38
C GLY A 279 -15.13 39.41 15.80
N LYS A 280 -14.28 39.96 16.66
CA LYS A 280 -13.19 40.88 16.26
C LYS A 280 -11.90 40.50 16.95
N PRO A 281 -10.78 40.28 16.18
CA PRO A 281 -9.46 40.05 16.77
C PRO A 281 -9.12 41.14 17.83
N TYR A 282 -8.48 40.70 18.90
CA TYR A 282 -8.12 41.55 20.08
C TYR A 282 -9.30 41.95 21.01
N ASP A 283 -10.50 41.43 20.77
CA ASP A 283 -11.64 41.53 21.70
C ASP A 283 -12.18 40.12 22.01
N PRO A 284 -11.64 39.39 22.99
CA PRO A 284 -12.02 38.01 23.29
C PRO A 284 -13.53 37.80 23.52
N ARG A 285 -14.20 38.73 24.13
CA ARG A 285 -15.66 38.62 24.39
C ARG A 285 -16.50 38.70 23.12
N SER A 286 -16.00 39.31 22.08
CA SER A 286 -16.72 39.36 20.80
C SER A 286 -16.91 38.01 20.15
N PHE A 287 -16.13 36.96 20.58
CA PHE A 287 -16.20 35.60 20.06
C PHE A 287 -17.17 34.69 20.87
N ASP A 288 -17.78 35.16 21.95
CA ASP A 288 -18.65 34.33 22.79
C ASP A 288 -19.82 33.73 21.98
N LEU A 289 -20.45 34.52 21.08
CA LEU A 289 -21.54 34.05 20.21
C LEU A 289 -21.09 32.92 19.27
N LEU A 290 -19.92 33.06 18.65
CA LEU A 290 -19.36 32.03 17.77
C LEU A 290 -18.93 30.79 18.56
N HIS A 291 -18.34 30.98 19.74
CA HIS A 291 -17.99 29.89 20.64
C HIS A 291 -19.23 29.06 21.02
N ASP A 292 -20.31 29.70 21.46
CA ASP A 292 -21.55 29.00 21.82
C ASP A 292 -22.19 28.30 20.62
N LEU A 293 -22.11 28.90 19.42
CA LEU A 293 -22.59 28.28 18.19
C LEU A 293 -21.77 27.04 17.84
N ILE A 294 -20.41 27.12 17.88
CA ILE A 294 -19.53 25.99 17.62
C ILE A 294 -19.75 24.88 18.65
N LYS A 295 -19.87 25.21 19.92
CA LYS A 295 -20.10 24.24 20.97
C LYS A 295 -21.42 23.48 20.80
N ALA A 296 -22.42 24.07 20.16
CA ALA A 296 -23.72 23.46 19.89
C ALA A 296 -23.67 22.45 18.71
N GLN A 297 -22.62 22.42 17.88
CA GLN A 297 -22.56 21.59 16.67
C GLN A 297 -22.44 20.08 16.96
N ALA A 298 -22.70 19.25 15.93
CA ALA A 298 -22.51 17.81 15.95
C ALA A 298 -21.03 17.38 15.85
N TYR A 299 -20.14 18.34 15.88
CA TYR A 299 -18.69 18.10 15.86
C TYR A 299 -18.00 18.97 16.92
N ARG A 300 -16.76 18.59 17.23
CA ARG A 300 -15.87 19.37 18.10
C ARG A 300 -14.58 19.66 17.35
N LEU A 301 -14.32 20.93 17.06
CA LEU A 301 -13.04 21.37 16.52
C LEU A 301 -11.95 21.27 17.58
N ALA A 302 -10.83 20.67 17.27
CA ALA A 302 -9.73 20.48 18.21
C ALA A 302 -8.37 20.66 17.52
N GLN A 303 -7.35 20.95 18.33
CA GLN A 303 -5.97 20.93 17.88
C GLN A 303 -5.62 19.55 17.33
N TRP A 304 -4.89 19.49 16.22
CA TRP A 304 -4.55 18.26 15.52
C TRP A 304 -3.88 17.19 16.43
N ARG A 305 -3.16 17.61 17.46
CA ARG A 305 -2.51 16.69 18.41
C ARG A 305 -3.50 15.92 19.28
N ALA A 306 -4.70 16.42 19.46
CA ALA A 306 -5.75 15.71 20.21
C ALA A 306 -6.20 14.41 19.52
N ALA A 307 -5.96 14.27 18.21
CA ALA A 307 -6.35 13.08 17.46
C ALA A 307 -5.80 11.79 18.03
N ALA A 308 -4.54 11.79 18.46
CA ALA A 308 -3.88 10.59 18.95
C ALA A 308 -4.63 9.91 20.11
N ASP A 309 -5.28 10.71 20.98
CA ASP A 309 -5.90 10.22 22.19
C ASP A 309 -7.45 10.21 22.14
N ASP A 310 -8.06 11.14 21.38
CA ASP A 310 -9.48 11.47 21.52
C ASP A 310 -10.32 11.26 20.27
N ILE A 311 -9.71 10.96 19.10
CA ILE A 311 -10.48 10.77 17.88
C ILE A 311 -11.47 9.62 18.05
N ASN A 312 -12.72 9.83 17.65
CA ASN A 312 -13.80 8.87 17.86
C ASN A 312 -14.38 8.29 16.56
N TYR A 313 -13.64 8.38 15.47
CA TYR A 313 -13.90 7.62 14.25
C TYR A 313 -12.68 6.79 13.90
N ARG A 314 -12.89 5.62 13.29
CA ARG A 314 -11.78 4.78 12.81
C ARG A 314 -11.14 5.43 11.60
N ARG A 315 -9.80 5.46 11.60
CA ARG A 315 -8.99 6.03 10.52
C ARG A 315 -8.37 4.93 9.65
N PHE A 316 -7.95 5.32 8.45
CA PHE A 316 -6.94 4.55 7.73
C PHE A 316 -5.60 4.77 8.43
N PHE A 317 -5.10 3.74 9.11
CA PHE A 317 -3.95 3.80 10.01
C PHE A 317 -4.09 4.93 11.06
N ASP A 318 -3.20 5.92 11.04
CA ASP A 318 -3.17 7.10 11.91
C ASP A 318 -3.43 8.42 11.14
N ILE A 319 -3.97 8.33 9.91
CA ILE A 319 -4.23 9.48 9.04
C ILE A 319 -5.61 10.07 9.38
N ASN A 320 -5.64 11.24 10.00
CA ASN A 320 -6.88 11.90 10.45
C ASN A 320 -7.84 12.25 9.30
N GLU A 321 -7.30 12.45 8.11
CA GLU A 321 -8.01 12.89 6.91
C GLU A 321 -8.72 11.75 6.18
N LEU A 322 -8.51 10.49 6.61
CA LEU A 322 -9.08 9.30 5.99
C LEU A 322 -9.95 8.54 6.99
N ALA A 323 -11.27 8.79 6.94
CA ALA A 323 -12.21 8.10 7.80
C ALA A 323 -12.67 6.78 7.20
N ALA A 324 -12.70 5.75 8.04
CA ALA A 324 -13.05 4.42 7.62
C ALA A 324 -14.57 4.24 7.44
N LEU A 325 -14.93 3.45 6.44
CA LEU A 325 -16.28 3.08 6.09
C LEU A 325 -16.72 1.79 6.80
N ARG A 326 -18.03 1.62 6.95
CA ARG A 326 -18.67 0.41 7.46
C ARG A 326 -19.19 -0.44 6.29
N THR A 327 -18.31 -0.93 5.45
CA THR A 327 -18.68 -1.72 4.26
C THR A 327 -19.37 -3.05 4.56
N GLU A 328 -19.39 -3.48 5.83
CA GLU A 328 -20.23 -4.58 6.30
C GLU A 328 -21.72 -4.24 6.29
N ASN A 329 -22.09 -2.95 6.22
CA ASN A 329 -23.46 -2.47 5.99
C ASN A 329 -23.77 -2.52 4.48
N GLU A 330 -24.86 -3.20 4.12
CA GLU A 330 -25.25 -3.43 2.73
C GLU A 330 -25.49 -2.11 1.95
N ALA A 331 -26.10 -1.11 2.58
CA ALA A 331 -26.32 0.19 1.95
C ALA A 331 -25.00 0.90 1.62
N VAL A 332 -23.99 0.78 2.47
CA VAL A 332 -22.64 1.34 2.23
C VAL A 332 -21.97 0.59 1.08
N PHE A 333 -22.02 -0.73 1.10
CA PHE A 333 -21.48 -1.55 0.01
C PHE A 333 -22.09 -1.17 -1.34
N GLU A 334 -23.41 -1.12 -1.44
CA GLU A 334 -24.11 -0.78 -2.69
C GLU A 334 -23.72 0.64 -3.18
N GLN A 335 -23.69 1.61 -2.31
CA GLN A 335 -23.33 2.99 -2.65
C GLN A 335 -21.87 3.14 -3.09
N THR A 336 -20.95 2.42 -2.48
CA THR A 336 -19.52 2.52 -2.79
C THR A 336 -19.09 1.69 -4.00
N HIS A 337 -19.91 0.71 -4.41
CA HIS A 337 -19.56 -0.21 -5.51
C HIS A 337 -20.42 -0.02 -6.77
N HIS A 338 -21.44 0.85 -6.72
CA HIS A 338 -22.38 1.02 -7.84
C HIS A 338 -21.68 1.28 -9.19
N LEU A 339 -20.85 2.32 -9.26
CA LEU A 339 -20.11 2.66 -10.49
C LEU A 339 -19.12 1.56 -10.88
N ILE A 340 -18.43 0.98 -9.92
CA ILE A 340 -17.44 -0.09 -10.15
C ILE A 340 -18.11 -1.30 -10.81
N LEU A 341 -19.23 -1.76 -10.23
CA LEU A 341 -20.01 -2.89 -10.76
C LEU A 341 -20.57 -2.60 -12.14
N GLN A 342 -21.01 -1.36 -12.38
CA GLN A 342 -21.45 -0.91 -13.70
C GLN A 342 -20.31 -0.99 -14.73
N LEU A 343 -19.13 -0.47 -14.42
CA LEU A 343 -17.96 -0.51 -15.31
C LEU A 343 -17.55 -1.94 -15.67
N VAL A 344 -17.64 -2.88 -14.71
CA VAL A 344 -17.39 -4.30 -14.95
C VAL A 344 -18.47 -4.88 -15.83
N ALA A 345 -19.76 -4.63 -15.55
CA ALA A 345 -20.88 -5.12 -16.35
C ALA A 345 -20.81 -4.63 -17.82
N GLU A 346 -20.40 -3.38 -18.02
CA GLU A 346 -20.21 -2.77 -19.35
C GLU A 346 -18.95 -3.27 -20.10
N GLY A 347 -18.10 -4.07 -19.46
CA GLY A 347 -16.87 -4.58 -20.07
C GLY A 347 -15.74 -3.59 -20.15
N LYS A 348 -15.79 -2.54 -19.39
CA LYS A 348 -14.75 -1.52 -19.32
C LYS A 348 -13.65 -1.85 -18.31
N VAL A 349 -13.96 -2.72 -17.34
CA VAL A 349 -13.05 -3.22 -16.31
C VAL A 349 -13.11 -4.74 -16.32
N ASP A 350 -11.97 -5.42 -16.38
CA ASP A 350 -11.83 -6.86 -16.45
C ASP A 350 -11.41 -7.49 -15.13
N GLY A 351 -10.84 -6.68 -14.23
CA GLY A 351 -10.44 -7.13 -12.91
C GLY A 351 -10.41 -6.02 -11.87
N LEU A 352 -10.38 -6.42 -10.61
CA LEU A 352 -10.33 -5.54 -9.45
C LEU A 352 -9.15 -5.89 -8.54
N ARG A 353 -8.49 -4.87 -8.03
CA ARG A 353 -7.58 -4.98 -6.89
C ARG A 353 -8.22 -4.32 -5.69
N ILE A 354 -8.34 -5.05 -4.61
CA ILE A 354 -8.96 -4.55 -3.38
C ILE A 354 -7.89 -3.99 -2.47
N ASP A 355 -7.97 -2.68 -2.22
CA ASP A 355 -7.09 -1.96 -1.30
C ASP A 355 -7.38 -2.32 0.16
N HIS A 356 -6.34 -2.56 0.95
CA HIS A 356 -6.38 -2.70 2.40
C HIS A 356 -7.53 -3.56 2.97
N PRO A 357 -7.73 -4.81 2.53
CA PRO A 357 -8.84 -5.64 3.02
C PRO A 357 -8.74 -5.96 4.52
N ASP A 358 -7.53 -5.92 5.09
CA ASP A 358 -7.31 -6.12 6.52
C ASP A 358 -7.90 -4.98 7.40
N GLY A 359 -8.23 -3.84 6.81
CA GLY A 359 -8.98 -2.76 7.44
C GLY A 359 -10.49 -2.99 7.54
N LEU A 360 -11.06 -3.87 6.72
CA LEU A 360 -12.49 -4.17 6.71
C LEU A 360 -12.93 -4.89 8.00
N TYR A 361 -14.18 -4.71 8.39
CA TYR A 361 -14.75 -5.38 9.57
C TYR A 361 -14.80 -6.89 9.38
N ASP A 362 -15.36 -7.35 8.26
CA ASP A 362 -15.48 -8.76 7.87
C ASP A 362 -15.04 -8.96 6.41
N PRO A 363 -13.73 -9.18 6.16
CA PRO A 363 -13.22 -9.34 4.80
C PRO A 363 -13.83 -10.52 4.04
N ALA A 364 -14.06 -11.65 4.72
CA ALA A 364 -14.64 -12.84 4.08
C ALA A 364 -16.05 -12.55 3.55
N LYS A 365 -16.91 -11.95 4.39
CA LYS A 365 -18.26 -11.52 3.98
C LYS A 365 -18.20 -10.57 2.79
N TYR A 366 -17.28 -9.59 2.84
CA TYR A 366 -17.09 -8.62 1.78
C TYR A 366 -16.74 -9.29 0.44
N PHE A 367 -15.77 -10.21 0.43
CA PHE A 367 -15.37 -10.90 -0.81
C PHE A 367 -16.50 -11.76 -1.39
N HIS A 368 -17.25 -12.47 -0.55
CA HIS A 368 -18.41 -13.24 -1.01
C HIS A 368 -19.49 -12.34 -1.60
N GLN A 369 -19.79 -11.22 -0.95
CA GLN A 369 -20.77 -10.25 -1.45
C GLN A 369 -20.31 -9.64 -2.78
N LEU A 370 -19.05 -9.21 -2.87
CA LEU A 370 -18.48 -8.66 -4.10
C LEU A 370 -18.55 -9.67 -5.25
N ARG A 371 -18.12 -10.92 -5.03
CA ARG A 371 -18.18 -11.96 -6.08
C ARG A 371 -19.62 -12.24 -6.52
N GLN A 372 -20.57 -12.27 -5.59
CA GLN A 372 -21.98 -12.45 -5.91
C GLN A 372 -22.52 -11.30 -6.78
N ARG A 373 -22.19 -10.04 -6.47
CA ARG A 373 -22.62 -8.89 -7.28
C ARG A 373 -21.96 -8.86 -8.65
N LEU A 374 -20.68 -9.19 -8.74
CA LEU A 374 -19.96 -9.32 -10.01
C LEU A 374 -20.61 -10.41 -10.88
N ALA A 375 -20.88 -11.59 -10.33
CA ALA A 375 -21.53 -12.68 -11.07
C ALA A 375 -22.92 -12.28 -11.58
N ALA A 376 -23.72 -11.57 -10.78
CA ALA A 376 -25.03 -11.08 -11.20
C ALA A 376 -24.93 -10.03 -12.33
N GLY A 377 -23.94 -9.13 -12.27
CA GLY A 377 -23.68 -8.13 -13.33
C GLY A 377 -23.16 -8.72 -14.64
N LEU A 378 -22.57 -9.91 -14.59
CA LEU A 378 -22.00 -10.64 -15.74
C LEU A 378 -22.91 -11.78 -16.22
N GLU A 379 -24.13 -11.92 -15.67
CA GLU A 379 -25.06 -12.98 -16.06
C GLU A 379 -25.39 -12.92 -17.57
N GLY A 380 -25.24 -14.05 -18.24
CA GLY A 380 -25.41 -14.15 -19.70
C GLY A 380 -24.18 -13.72 -20.53
N GLN A 381 -23.13 -13.23 -19.90
CA GLN A 381 -21.83 -12.94 -20.54
C GLN A 381 -20.88 -14.13 -20.32
N ASN A 382 -20.13 -14.52 -21.33
CA ASN A 382 -19.13 -15.60 -21.21
C ASN A 382 -17.79 -15.05 -20.71
N ARG A 383 -17.81 -14.36 -19.54
CA ARG A 383 -16.61 -13.78 -18.92
C ARG A 383 -16.75 -13.75 -17.40
N ASP A 384 -15.62 -13.69 -16.71
CA ASP A 384 -15.51 -13.54 -15.27
C ASP A 384 -14.61 -12.34 -14.95
N CYS A 385 -14.69 -11.80 -13.74
CA CYS A 385 -13.87 -10.70 -13.27
C CYS A 385 -12.69 -11.23 -12.45
N TYR A 386 -11.47 -10.86 -12.83
CA TYR A 386 -10.25 -11.18 -12.07
C TYR A 386 -10.19 -10.33 -10.80
N VAL A 387 -10.07 -10.97 -9.61
CA VAL A 387 -10.08 -10.25 -8.33
C VAL A 387 -8.88 -10.64 -7.47
N VAL A 388 -8.02 -9.68 -7.21
CA VAL A 388 -6.86 -9.83 -6.31
C VAL A 388 -6.94 -8.86 -5.13
N VAL A 389 -6.28 -9.22 -4.05
CA VAL A 389 -6.31 -8.44 -2.81
C VAL A 389 -4.92 -8.01 -2.37
N GLU A 390 -4.84 -6.81 -1.80
CA GLU A 390 -3.67 -6.35 -1.08
C GLU A 390 -3.63 -6.98 0.32
N LYS A 391 -3.31 -8.25 0.37
CA LYS A 391 -3.11 -8.95 1.63
C LYS A 391 -1.63 -9.21 1.86
N ILE A 392 -1.10 -8.66 2.95
CA ILE A 392 0.28 -8.87 3.35
C ILE A 392 0.36 -10.18 4.17
N LEU A 393 0.99 -11.18 3.58
CA LEU A 393 1.22 -12.48 4.22
C LEU A 393 2.58 -12.49 4.93
N THR A 394 2.59 -12.82 6.21
CA THR A 394 3.80 -12.83 7.02
C THR A 394 4.19 -14.23 7.47
N GLY A 395 5.49 -14.55 7.39
CA GLY A 395 6.03 -15.82 7.89
C GLY A 395 5.43 -17.06 7.23
N ARG A 396 4.58 -17.78 7.96
CA ARG A 396 3.89 -18.99 7.48
C ARG A 396 2.41 -18.78 7.16
N GLU A 397 1.94 -17.54 7.27
CA GLU A 397 0.56 -17.18 6.93
C GLU A 397 0.26 -17.57 5.48
N ARG A 398 -0.95 -18.07 5.23
CA ARG A 398 -1.46 -18.41 3.89
C ARG A 398 -2.73 -17.64 3.60
N LEU A 399 -2.93 -17.30 2.34
CA LEU A 399 -4.24 -16.77 1.91
C LEU A 399 -5.30 -17.84 2.14
N ARG A 400 -6.46 -17.42 2.62
CA ARG A 400 -7.52 -18.36 3.02
C ARG A 400 -8.17 -18.99 1.79
N PRO A 401 -8.26 -20.33 1.75
CA PRO A 401 -8.76 -21.04 0.56
C PRO A 401 -10.26 -20.87 0.33
N ASP A 402 -11.00 -20.45 1.36
CA ASP A 402 -12.44 -20.19 1.32
C ASP A 402 -12.80 -18.78 0.79
N TRP A 403 -11.81 -17.93 0.54
CA TRP A 403 -12.04 -16.63 -0.06
C TRP A 403 -12.21 -16.75 -1.58
N PRO A 404 -13.30 -16.21 -2.17
CA PRO A 404 -13.58 -16.32 -3.60
C PRO A 404 -12.76 -15.29 -4.41
N LEU A 405 -11.44 -15.45 -4.41
CA LEU A 405 -10.45 -14.56 -5.01
C LEU A 405 -9.57 -15.34 -6.00
N ASP A 406 -8.81 -14.61 -6.81
CA ASP A 406 -7.81 -15.18 -7.72
C ASP A 406 -6.40 -15.14 -7.12
N GLY A 407 -6.17 -14.34 -6.07
CA GLY A 407 -4.92 -14.31 -5.34
C GLY A 407 -4.62 -13.00 -4.63
N THR A 408 -3.34 -12.81 -4.28
CA THR A 408 -2.78 -11.58 -3.69
C THR A 408 -2.12 -10.70 -4.75
N THR A 409 -1.71 -9.48 -4.36
CA THR A 409 -0.89 -8.57 -5.18
C THR A 409 0.61 -8.91 -5.18
N GLY A 410 1.04 -9.98 -4.47
CA GLY A 410 2.37 -10.59 -4.62
C GLY A 410 3.50 -9.99 -3.78
N TYR A 411 3.23 -9.35 -2.65
CA TYR A 411 4.29 -8.88 -1.75
C TYR A 411 5.13 -10.04 -1.18
N GLU A 412 4.51 -11.18 -0.91
CA GLU A 412 5.20 -12.40 -0.48
C GLU A 412 6.17 -12.91 -1.55
N TYR A 413 5.81 -12.78 -2.84
CA TYR A 413 6.71 -13.11 -3.93
C TYR A 413 7.89 -12.13 -4.02
N ALA A 414 7.64 -10.84 -3.86
CA ALA A 414 8.69 -9.82 -3.88
C ALA A 414 9.79 -10.10 -2.84
N ASN A 415 9.39 -10.46 -1.62
CA ASN A 415 10.32 -10.82 -0.54
C ASN A 415 11.03 -12.15 -0.81
N LEU A 416 10.31 -13.15 -1.34
CA LEU A 416 10.84 -14.46 -1.68
C LEU A 416 11.94 -14.36 -2.73
N VAL A 417 11.68 -13.70 -3.86
CA VAL A 417 12.63 -13.57 -4.96
C VAL A 417 13.82 -12.69 -4.60
N ASN A 418 13.59 -11.59 -3.86
CA ASN A 418 14.67 -10.72 -3.38
C ASN A 418 15.65 -11.48 -2.47
N GLY A 419 15.13 -12.37 -1.62
CA GLY A 419 15.94 -13.18 -0.71
C GLY A 419 16.89 -14.17 -1.40
N LEU A 420 16.63 -14.58 -2.64
CA LEU A 420 17.53 -15.44 -3.42
C LEU A 420 18.93 -14.81 -3.65
N PHE A 421 18.99 -13.48 -3.68
CA PHE A 421 20.21 -12.71 -3.94
C PHE A 421 20.91 -12.25 -2.65
N VAL A 422 20.53 -12.80 -1.50
CA VAL A 422 21.13 -12.53 -0.20
C VAL A 422 21.82 -13.78 0.32
N THR A 423 23.10 -13.67 0.66
CA THR A 423 23.92 -14.78 1.15
C THR A 423 23.60 -15.14 2.59
N GLN A 424 22.84 -16.21 2.82
CA GLN A 424 22.42 -16.65 4.16
C GLN A 424 23.60 -16.83 5.13
N GLY A 425 24.70 -17.39 4.68
CA GLY A 425 25.89 -17.65 5.50
C GLY A 425 26.61 -16.39 6.01
N SER A 426 26.25 -15.20 5.56
CA SER A 426 26.83 -13.94 6.03
C SER A 426 26.02 -13.23 7.10
N ALA A 427 24.87 -13.77 7.51
CA ALA A 427 23.94 -13.17 8.46
C ALA A 427 24.64 -12.65 9.73
N ASP A 428 25.38 -13.53 10.44
CA ASP A 428 26.06 -13.18 11.69
C ASP A 428 27.21 -12.16 11.48
N ARG A 429 27.84 -12.21 10.31
CA ARG A 429 28.90 -11.25 9.98
C ARG A 429 28.33 -9.88 9.71
N MET A 430 27.23 -9.78 8.96
CA MET A 430 26.54 -8.52 8.71
C MET A 430 25.94 -7.96 10.01
N GLU A 431 25.40 -8.80 10.89
CA GLU A 431 24.89 -8.39 12.20
C GLU A 431 26.02 -7.78 13.07
N ARG A 432 27.19 -8.43 13.13
CA ARG A 432 28.34 -7.90 13.87
C ARG A 432 28.85 -6.58 13.31
N ILE A 433 28.85 -6.40 11.98
CA ILE A 433 29.25 -5.14 11.34
C ILE A 433 28.27 -4.04 11.74
N TYR A 434 26.97 -4.30 11.61
CA TYR A 434 25.90 -3.38 11.93
C TYR A 434 25.97 -2.93 13.40
N ARG A 435 25.98 -3.88 14.34
CA ARG A 435 26.06 -3.61 15.79
C ARG A 435 27.34 -2.85 16.18
N SER A 436 28.48 -3.27 15.62
CA SER A 436 29.76 -2.60 15.91
C SER A 436 29.82 -1.16 15.39
N PHE A 437 29.20 -0.90 14.24
CA PHE A 437 29.18 0.44 13.66
C PHE A 437 28.18 1.35 14.35
N THR A 438 26.94 0.89 14.58
CA THR A 438 25.84 1.71 15.11
C THR A 438 25.82 1.79 16.62
N GLY A 439 26.36 0.81 17.32
CA GLY A 439 26.20 0.63 18.77
C GLY A 439 24.82 0.05 19.16
N ASN A 440 23.96 -0.28 18.19
CA ASN A 440 22.63 -0.85 18.47
C ASN A 440 22.77 -2.34 18.80
N LEU A 441 22.34 -2.73 19.98
CA LEU A 441 22.41 -4.11 20.49
C LEU A 441 21.05 -4.82 20.52
N SER A 442 19.96 -4.12 20.16
CA SER A 442 18.61 -4.67 20.23
C SER A 442 18.37 -5.73 19.15
N ASP A 443 17.74 -6.82 19.52
CA ASP A 443 17.23 -7.79 18.55
C ASP A 443 16.03 -7.21 17.79
N PHE A 444 15.84 -7.65 16.54
CA PHE A 444 14.75 -7.14 15.71
C PHE A 444 13.36 -7.41 16.32
N ALA A 445 13.14 -8.57 16.93
CA ALA A 445 11.87 -8.90 17.57
C ALA A 445 11.53 -7.97 18.75
N ASP A 446 12.53 -7.63 19.58
CA ASP A 446 12.34 -6.71 20.70
C ASP A 446 12.16 -5.26 20.20
N LEU A 447 12.83 -4.90 19.12
CA LEU A 447 12.64 -3.60 18.46
C LEU A 447 11.21 -3.48 17.90
N VAL A 448 10.71 -4.51 17.21
CA VAL A 448 9.33 -4.55 16.69
C VAL A 448 8.31 -4.38 17.82
N TYR A 449 8.47 -5.13 18.90
CA TYR A 449 7.60 -4.98 20.08
C TYR A 449 7.63 -3.55 20.63
N ALA A 450 8.83 -2.96 20.81
CA ALA A 450 8.96 -1.59 21.30
C ALA A 450 8.34 -0.56 20.34
N CYS A 451 8.48 -0.75 19.02
CA CYS A 451 7.89 0.12 18.01
C CYS A 451 6.35 0.02 18.01
N LYS A 452 5.78 -1.18 18.10
CA LYS A 452 4.33 -1.37 18.22
C LYS A 452 3.77 -0.72 19.49
N LYS A 453 4.46 -0.86 20.63
CA LYS A 453 4.11 -0.16 21.90
C LYS A 453 4.17 1.35 21.71
N LEU A 454 5.17 1.87 21.00
CA LEU A 454 5.29 3.30 20.71
C LEU A 454 4.09 3.79 19.90
N ILE A 455 3.73 3.08 18.82
CA ILE A 455 2.58 3.45 17.97
C ILE A 455 1.27 3.44 18.75
N LEU A 456 1.03 2.43 19.60
CA LEU A 456 -0.12 2.38 20.51
C LEU A 456 -0.16 3.55 21.52
N LYS A 457 0.98 4.21 21.75
CA LYS A 457 1.06 5.36 22.65
C LYS A 457 0.90 6.70 21.94
N VAL A 458 1.47 6.85 20.74
CA VAL A 458 1.61 8.18 20.09
C VAL A 458 0.74 8.37 18.86
N GLY A 459 0.24 7.31 18.22
CA GLY A 459 -0.55 7.41 17.00
C GLY A 459 -1.93 6.76 17.09
N LEU A 460 -2.04 5.63 17.81
CA LEU A 460 -3.23 4.79 17.89
C LEU A 460 -3.74 4.60 19.34
N ALA A 461 -3.53 5.61 20.20
CA ALA A 461 -3.99 5.53 21.58
C ALA A 461 -5.53 5.59 21.68
N SER A 462 -6.20 6.33 20.78
CA SER A 462 -7.65 6.40 20.67
C SER A 462 -8.27 5.06 20.31
N GLU A 463 -7.70 4.33 19.35
CA GLU A 463 -8.15 3.01 18.94
C GLU A 463 -8.00 1.98 20.08
N LEU A 464 -6.89 2.06 20.82
CA LEU A 464 -6.71 1.24 22.03
C LEU A 464 -7.73 1.60 23.12
N ASN A 465 -8.07 2.88 23.29
CA ASN A 465 -9.09 3.32 24.22
C ASN A 465 -10.48 2.80 23.82
N VAL A 466 -10.85 2.86 22.54
CA VAL A 466 -12.11 2.28 22.02
C VAL A 466 -12.18 0.77 22.35
N LEU A 467 -11.12 0.02 22.10
CA LEU A 467 -11.08 -1.41 22.46
C LEU A 467 -11.21 -1.64 23.96
N ALA A 468 -10.52 -0.86 24.80
CA ALA A 468 -10.61 -0.97 26.24
C ALA A 468 -12.03 -0.63 26.74
N ASN A 469 -12.71 0.35 26.12
CA ASN A 469 -14.09 0.73 26.41
C ASN A 469 -15.09 -0.39 26.08
N LEU A 470 -14.92 -1.03 24.93
CA LEU A 470 -15.75 -2.20 24.57
C LEU A 470 -15.54 -3.33 25.58
N LEU A 471 -14.29 -3.59 25.93
CA LEU A 471 -13.92 -4.71 26.80
C LEU A 471 -14.37 -4.50 28.24
N ILE A 472 -14.30 -3.26 28.80
CA ILE A 472 -14.78 -2.99 30.16
C ILE A 472 -16.32 -3.13 30.24
N ARG A 473 -17.06 -2.72 29.21
CA ARG A 473 -18.53 -2.92 29.16
C ARG A 473 -18.88 -4.43 29.18
N ILE A 474 -18.11 -5.25 28.47
CA ILE A 474 -18.25 -6.72 28.50
C ILE A 474 -17.89 -7.28 29.89
N ALA A 475 -16.79 -6.82 30.48
CA ALA A 475 -16.37 -7.27 31.80
C ALA A 475 -17.39 -6.96 32.90
N LEU A 476 -17.93 -5.72 32.91
CA LEU A 476 -18.94 -5.27 33.89
C LEU A 476 -20.27 -6.02 33.75
N ALA A 477 -20.61 -6.55 32.58
CA ALA A 477 -21.83 -7.31 32.38
C ALA A 477 -21.78 -8.73 32.97
N ASN A 478 -20.58 -9.21 33.42
CA ASN A 478 -20.42 -10.53 33.97
C ASN A 478 -19.82 -10.47 35.41
N ARG A 479 -20.52 -11.04 36.39
CA ARG A 479 -20.12 -11.05 37.80
C ARG A 479 -18.74 -11.69 38.12
N HIS A 480 -18.18 -12.48 37.19
CA HIS A 480 -16.86 -13.11 37.37
C HIS A 480 -15.72 -12.25 36.84
N THR A 481 -16.03 -11.14 36.15
CA THR A 481 -15.04 -10.27 35.50
C THR A 481 -15.25 -8.78 35.78
N CYS A 482 -16.32 -8.43 36.53
CA CYS A 482 -16.69 -7.04 36.81
C CYS A 482 -15.64 -6.27 37.64
N ASP A 483 -14.71 -6.95 38.27
CA ASP A 483 -13.63 -6.34 39.07
C ASP A 483 -12.39 -5.98 38.22
N PHE A 484 -12.34 -6.36 36.96
CA PHE A 484 -11.28 -5.86 36.07
C PHE A 484 -11.39 -4.35 35.88
N THR A 485 -10.27 -3.67 36.01
CA THR A 485 -10.21 -2.22 35.84
C THR A 485 -9.92 -1.81 34.39
N MET A 486 -10.32 -0.62 33.99
CA MET A 486 -9.98 -0.05 32.68
C MET A 486 -8.48 -0.10 32.40
N ASN A 487 -7.65 0.25 33.39
CA ASN A 487 -6.20 0.26 33.25
C ASN A 487 -5.62 -1.14 33.08
N SER A 488 -6.12 -2.15 33.79
CA SER A 488 -5.64 -3.53 33.63
C SER A 488 -5.99 -4.09 32.28
N LEU A 489 -7.22 -3.85 31.78
CA LEU A 489 -7.68 -4.27 30.46
C LEU A 489 -6.90 -3.55 29.34
N ARG A 490 -6.74 -2.22 29.43
CA ARG A 490 -5.98 -1.43 28.45
C ARG A 490 -4.51 -1.87 28.38
N SER A 491 -3.90 -2.14 29.55
CA SER A 491 -2.52 -2.62 29.60
C SER A 491 -2.38 -4.00 28.96
N ALA A 492 -3.25 -4.95 29.29
CA ALA A 492 -3.25 -6.29 28.71
C ALA A 492 -3.46 -6.27 27.18
N LEU A 493 -4.39 -5.46 26.69
CA LEU A 493 -4.61 -5.25 25.26
C LEU A 493 -3.34 -4.74 24.58
N ALA A 494 -2.68 -3.72 25.16
CA ALA A 494 -1.46 -3.16 24.59
C ALA A 494 -0.31 -4.18 24.52
N GLU A 495 -0.19 -5.08 25.51
CA GLU A 495 0.80 -6.16 25.49
C GLU A 495 0.49 -7.22 24.43
N ILE A 496 -0.79 -7.62 24.29
CA ILE A 496 -1.24 -8.61 23.31
C ILE A 496 -1.06 -8.06 21.88
N ILE A 497 -1.52 -6.84 21.61
CA ILE A 497 -1.41 -6.20 20.28
C ILE A 497 0.07 -6.04 19.88
N ALA A 498 0.91 -5.55 20.80
CA ALA A 498 2.35 -5.39 20.51
C ALA A 498 3.06 -6.73 20.23
N SER A 499 2.53 -7.84 20.79
CA SER A 499 3.06 -9.19 20.62
C SER A 499 2.38 -9.97 19.47
N PHE A 500 1.44 -9.35 18.74
CA PHE A 500 0.67 -10.03 17.69
C PHE A 500 1.58 -10.36 16.50
N PRO A 501 1.62 -11.64 16.02
CA PRO A 501 2.63 -12.08 15.06
C PRO A 501 2.29 -11.79 13.58
N VAL A 502 1.00 -11.60 13.26
CA VAL A 502 0.47 -11.33 11.91
C VAL A 502 -0.29 -10.00 11.90
N TYR A 503 -0.69 -9.52 10.71
CA TYR A 503 -1.48 -8.27 10.61
C TYR A 503 -2.80 -8.40 11.36
N ARG A 504 -3.56 -9.47 11.08
CA ARG A 504 -4.79 -9.76 11.83
C ARG A 504 -5.17 -11.24 11.75
N THR A 505 -6.15 -11.62 12.55
CA THR A 505 -6.94 -12.84 12.44
C THR A 505 -8.32 -12.54 11.85
N TYR A 506 -9.09 -13.59 11.53
CA TYR A 506 -10.40 -13.46 10.87
C TYR A 506 -11.49 -14.19 11.65
N VAL A 507 -11.46 -14.05 12.97
CA VAL A 507 -12.46 -14.62 13.88
C VAL A 507 -13.75 -13.83 13.74
N THR A 508 -14.82 -14.48 13.32
CA THR A 508 -16.15 -13.88 13.13
C THR A 508 -17.24 -14.49 14.02
N GLY A 509 -16.91 -15.56 14.72
CA GLY A 509 -17.84 -16.31 15.57
C GLY A 509 -17.14 -17.39 16.39
N PRO A 510 -17.88 -18.29 17.01
CA PRO A 510 -17.32 -19.35 17.88
C PRO A 510 -16.51 -20.42 17.12
N GLU A 511 -16.77 -20.58 15.83
CA GLU A 511 -15.97 -21.44 14.97
C GLU A 511 -14.69 -20.71 14.54
N VAL A 512 -13.62 -20.96 15.28
CA VAL A 512 -12.32 -20.33 15.07
C VAL A 512 -11.39 -21.30 14.36
N SER A 513 -10.76 -20.85 13.25
CA SER A 513 -9.78 -21.67 12.55
C SER A 513 -8.60 -22.05 13.45
N PRO A 514 -7.97 -23.21 13.24
CA PRO A 514 -6.77 -23.60 14.00
C PRO A 514 -5.65 -22.57 13.92
N GLU A 515 -5.50 -21.93 12.78
CA GLU A 515 -4.48 -20.89 12.54
C GLU A 515 -4.76 -19.62 13.34
N ASP A 516 -6.01 -19.08 13.29
CA ASP A 516 -6.39 -17.91 14.09
C ASP A 516 -6.23 -18.16 15.58
N ARG A 517 -6.67 -19.32 16.05
CA ARG A 517 -6.50 -19.74 17.44
C ARG A 517 -5.03 -19.75 17.83
N HIS A 518 -4.17 -20.32 16.98
CA HIS A 518 -2.73 -20.37 17.22
C HIS A 518 -2.13 -18.96 17.36
N TYR A 519 -2.47 -18.02 16.45
CA TYR A 519 -1.94 -16.65 16.50
C TYR A 519 -2.43 -15.87 17.74
N VAL A 520 -3.70 -16.02 18.11
CA VAL A 520 -4.25 -15.39 19.32
C VAL A 520 -3.55 -15.96 20.56
N GLU A 521 -3.43 -17.27 20.67
CA GLU A 521 -2.78 -17.92 21.83
C GLU A 521 -1.30 -17.55 21.95
N GLN A 522 -0.58 -17.51 20.82
CA GLN A 522 0.81 -17.05 20.78
C GLN A 522 0.95 -15.59 21.26
N ALA A 523 0.09 -14.69 20.76
CA ALA A 523 0.13 -13.28 21.15
C ALA A 523 -0.19 -13.08 22.64
N VAL A 524 -1.21 -13.77 23.15
CA VAL A 524 -1.60 -13.73 24.57
C VAL A 524 -0.47 -14.27 25.46
N ALA A 525 0.12 -15.41 25.12
CA ALA A 525 1.24 -16.01 25.88
C ALA A 525 2.46 -15.09 25.90
N ALA A 526 2.80 -14.48 24.76
CA ALA A 526 3.92 -13.54 24.66
C ALA A 526 3.65 -12.23 25.42
N GLY A 527 2.44 -11.67 25.32
CA GLY A 527 2.02 -10.48 26.08
C GLY A 527 2.04 -10.72 27.58
N ARG A 528 1.49 -11.88 28.04
CA ARG A 528 1.52 -12.29 29.44
C ARG A 528 2.94 -12.39 30.01
N LYS A 529 3.87 -12.94 29.21
CA LYS A 529 5.30 -13.06 29.60
C LYS A 529 5.99 -11.70 29.76
N ARG A 530 5.60 -10.71 28.96
CA ARG A 530 6.20 -9.35 28.96
C ARG A 530 5.51 -8.40 29.96
N SER A 531 4.33 -8.78 30.44
CA SER A 531 3.54 -7.95 31.35
C SER A 531 4.11 -7.92 32.78
N ASN A 532 4.04 -6.76 33.40
CA ASN A 532 4.29 -6.56 34.84
C ASN A 532 2.96 -6.49 35.64
N ALA A 533 1.83 -6.96 35.07
CA ALA A 533 0.56 -6.93 35.76
C ALA A 533 0.55 -7.82 37.01
N ALA A 534 -0.05 -7.32 38.09
CA ALA A 534 -0.18 -8.07 39.33
C ALA A 534 -1.18 -9.24 39.21
N ASP A 535 -2.22 -9.07 38.39
CA ASP A 535 -3.20 -10.10 38.05
C ASP A 535 -3.07 -10.50 36.58
N LEU A 536 -2.70 -11.76 36.34
CA LEU A 536 -2.55 -12.33 35.01
C LEU A 536 -3.84 -12.95 34.45
N SER A 537 -4.91 -13.06 35.26
CA SER A 537 -6.21 -13.61 34.81
C SER A 537 -6.88 -12.74 33.76
N VAL A 538 -6.53 -11.45 33.69
CA VAL A 538 -6.97 -10.52 32.65
C VAL A 538 -6.60 -11.00 31.24
N PHE A 539 -5.45 -11.66 31.08
CA PHE A 539 -5.03 -12.22 29.79
C PHE A 539 -5.89 -13.42 29.36
N ASP A 540 -6.32 -14.25 30.30
CA ASP A 540 -7.23 -15.39 30.04
C ASP A 540 -8.63 -14.88 29.68
N PHE A 541 -9.08 -13.78 30.31
CA PHE A 541 -10.32 -13.11 29.94
C PHE A 541 -10.24 -12.57 28.51
N VAL A 542 -9.20 -11.77 28.19
CA VAL A 542 -9.02 -11.22 26.82
C VAL A 542 -8.94 -12.32 25.78
N ARG A 543 -8.20 -13.43 26.04
CA ARG A 543 -8.13 -14.59 25.14
C ARG A 543 -9.51 -15.14 24.81
N ARG A 544 -10.36 -15.36 25.82
CA ARG A 544 -11.73 -15.85 25.60
C ARG A 544 -12.56 -14.89 24.73
N MET A 545 -12.44 -13.59 24.97
CA MET A 545 -13.15 -12.58 24.17
C MET A 545 -12.67 -12.53 22.71
N LEU A 546 -11.36 -12.66 22.48
CA LEU A 546 -10.78 -12.70 21.13
C LEU A 546 -11.15 -13.96 20.34
N LEU A 547 -11.33 -15.09 21.01
CA LEU A 547 -11.75 -16.35 20.39
C LEU A 547 -13.27 -16.52 20.33
N VAL A 548 -14.03 -15.49 20.74
CA VAL A 548 -15.50 -15.52 20.83
C VAL A 548 -15.99 -16.77 21.60
N ASP A 549 -15.20 -17.16 22.62
CA ASP A 549 -15.48 -18.33 23.46
C ASP A 549 -16.48 -17.93 24.55
N SER A 550 -17.76 -18.08 24.25
CA SER A 550 -18.89 -17.76 25.14
C SER A 550 -19.71 -19.01 25.45
N ASN A 551 -20.25 -19.10 26.66
CA ASN A 551 -21.13 -20.21 27.06
C ASN A 551 -22.49 -20.09 26.35
N GLU A 552 -23.09 -21.19 25.93
CA GLU A 552 -24.42 -21.25 25.28
C GLU A 552 -25.55 -20.59 26.09
N SER A 553 -25.36 -20.42 27.40
CA SER A 553 -26.33 -19.78 28.28
C SER A 553 -26.28 -18.25 28.32
N GLU A 554 -25.36 -17.61 27.58
CA GLU A 554 -25.21 -16.15 27.62
C GLU A 554 -26.22 -15.46 26.69
N VAL A 555 -26.74 -14.30 27.13
CA VAL A 555 -27.75 -13.53 26.39
C VAL A 555 -27.18 -13.05 25.04
N GLY A 556 -27.97 -13.10 23.98
CA GLY A 556 -27.54 -12.74 22.62
C GLY A 556 -26.95 -11.33 22.45
N SER A 557 -27.31 -10.37 23.35
CA SER A 557 -26.69 -9.02 23.37
C SER A 557 -25.23 -9.07 23.84
N TYR A 558 -24.91 -9.92 24.83
CA TYR A 558 -23.56 -10.12 25.33
C TYR A 558 -22.66 -10.77 24.29
N GLN A 559 -23.16 -11.81 23.58
CA GLN A 559 -22.44 -12.44 22.47
C GLN A 559 -22.17 -11.47 21.32
N ARG A 560 -23.12 -10.60 20.98
CA ARG A 560 -22.91 -9.52 19.98
C ARG A 560 -21.79 -8.57 20.40
N ALA A 561 -21.74 -8.19 21.69
CA ALA A 561 -20.70 -7.31 22.21
C ALA A 561 -19.30 -7.96 22.12
N ILE A 562 -19.18 -9.25 22.48
CA ILE A 562 -17.93 -10.02 22.35
C ILE A 562 -17.48 -10.07 20.89
N ARG A 563 -18.38 -10.43 19.98
CA ARG A 563 -18.08 -10.50 18.55
C ARG A 563 -17.62 -9.14 18.02
N ARG A 564 -18.35 -8.06 18.36
CA ARG A 564 -17.96 -6.69 17.98
C ARG A 564 -16.55 -6.34 18.47
N PHE A 565 -16.24 -6.68 19.73
CA PHE A 565 -14.92 -6.44 20.29
C PHE A 565 -13.83 -7.20 19.51
N ALA A 566 -14.02 -8.52 19.29
CA ALA A 566 -13.04 -9.35 18.57
C ALA A 566 -12.77 -8.81 17.16
N MET A 567 -13.81 -8.43 16.43
CA MET A 567 -13.67 -7.90 15.07
C MET A 567 -13.00 -6.52 15.05
N LYS A 568 -13.32 -5.63 15.98
CA LYS A 568 -12.64 -4.34 16.14
C LYS A 568 -11.17 -4.51 16.53
N PHE A 569 -10.85 -5.44 17.41
CA PHE A 569 -9.47 -5.76 17.78
C PHE A 569 -8.63 -6.13 16.54
N GLN A 570 -9.18 -6.96 15.66
CA GLN A 570 -8.52 -7.41 14.43
C GLN A 570 -8.21 -6.24 13.48
N GLN A 571 -9.09 -5.25 13.37
CA GLN A 571 -8.84 -4.03 12.59
C GLN A 571 -7.67 -3.21 13.17
N VAL A 572 -7.58 -3.11 14.50
CA VAL A 572 -6.50 -2.34 15.17
C VAL A 572 -5.15 -3.05 15.04
N THR A 573 -5.10 -4.39 15.15
CA THR A 573 -3.83 -5.12 15.03
C THR A 573 -3.17 -4.92 13.67
N ALA A 574 -3.95 -4.85 12.58
CA ALA A 574 -3.47 -4.58 11.22
C ALA A 574 -2.77 -3.21 11.14
N ALA A 575 -3.41 -2.16 11.65
CA ALA A 575 -2.85 -0.81 11.67
C ALA A 575 -1.55 -0.72 12.51
N VAL A 576 -1.54 -1.36 13.69
CA VAL A 576 -0.35 -1.38 14.56
C VAL A 576 0.80 -2.17 13.91
N MET A 577 0.50 -3.25 13.18
CA MET A 577 1.52 -4.01 12.44
C MET A 577 2.15 -3.13 11.36
N ALA A 578 1.35 -2.50 10.49
CA ALA A 578 1.84 -1.64 9.42
C ALA A 578 2.68 -0.47 9.97
N LYS A 579 2.13 0.33 10.89
CA LYS A 579 2.81 1.51 11.44
C LYS A 579 3.98 1.18 12.35
N GLY A 580 3.87 0.13 13.17
CA GLY A 580 4.92 -0.28 14.10
C GLY A 580 6.10 -0.97 13.42
N VAL A 581 5.86 -1.81 12.43
CA VAL A 581 6.92 -2.57 11.75
C VAL A 581 7.42 -1.82 10.52
N GLU A 582 6.54 -1.59 9.53
CA GLU A 582 6.96 -1.09 8.22
C GLU A 582 7.33 0.39 8.24
N ASP A 583 6.57 1.23 8.98
CA ASP A 583 6.80 2.67 9.07
C ASP A 583 7.59 3.10 10.32
N THR A 584 8.10 2.17 11.13
CA THR A 584 8.94 2.53 12.28
C THR A 584 10.14 1.61 12.40
N ALA A 585 9.93 0.30 12.62
CA ALA A 585 11.05 -0.63 12.89
C ALA A 585 11.99 -0.75 11.69
N PHE A 586 11.47 -0.72 10.45
CA PHE A 586 12.27 -0.78 9.22
C PHE A 586 13.16 0.44 8.99
N TYR A 587 12.92 1.56 9.67
CA TYR A 587 13.78 2.73 9.64
C TYR A 587 14.75 2.79 10.83
N ARG A 588 14.59 1.86 11.79
CA ARG A 588 15.47 1.72 12.96
C ARG A 588 16.46 0.58 12.86
N TYR A 589 16.10 -0.51 12.17
CA TYR A 589 16.93 -1.69 11.98
C TYR A 589 17.47 -1.74 10.57
N ASN A 590 18.71 -1.34 10.37
CA ASN A 590 19.30 -1.08 9.06
C ASN A 590 20.38 -2.09 8.64
N ARG A 591 20.41 -3.31 9.21
CA ARG A 591 21.46 -4.32 8.94
C ARG A 591 21.73 -4.56 7.45
N LEU A 592 20.70 -4.79 6.67
CA LEU A 592 20.69 -4.87 5.21
C LEU A 592 19.32 -4.36 4.73
N VAL A 593 19.27 -3.11 4.28
CA VAL A 593 17.99 -2.41 4.09
C VAL A 593 17.18 -2.90 2.89
N SER A 594 17.77 -3.72 2.00
CA SER A 594 17.05 -4.44 0.94
C SER A 594 16.06 -5.50 1.47
N LEU A 595 16.17 -5.89 2.74
CA LEU A 595 15.25 -6.80 3.43
C LEU A 595 14.11 -6.06 4.16
N ASN A 596 14.21 -4.72 4.28
CA ASN A 596 13.21 -3.88 4.92
C ASN A 596 12.16 -3.46 3.88
N GLU A 597 11.27 -4.36 3.57
CA GLU A 597 10.24 -4.17 2.53
C GLU A 597 8.86 -4.61 3.05
N VAL A 598 7.78 -4.12 2.45
CA VAL A 598 6.41 -4.47 2.80
C VAL A 598 6.25 -5.98 2.91
N GLY A 599 5.72 -6.45 4.04
CA GLY A 599 5.60 -7.89 4.35
C GLY A 599 6.93 -8.63 4.60
N GLY A 600 8.06 -7.91 4.56
CA GLY A 600 9.39 -8.48 4.80
C GLY A 600 9.68 -8.75 6.27
N ASN A 601 10.65 -9.63 6.51
CA ASN A 601 11.18 -9.90 7.84
C ASN A 601 12.71 -9.80 7.81
N PRO A 602 13.32 -8.68 8.22
CA PRO A 602 14.76 -8.49 8.21
C PRO A 602 15.55 -9.46 9.09
N SER A 603 14.91 -10.15 10.05
CA SER A 603 15.58 -11.20 10.81
C SER A 603 15.83 -12.46 9.99
N LYS A 604 15.01 -12.73 8.97
CA LYS A 604 15.21 -13.80 7.99
C LYS A 604 16.19 -13.31 6.92
N PHE A 605 17.42 -13.81 6.96
CA PHE A 605 18.49 -13.33 6.10
C PHE A 605 18.66 -14.21 4.86
N GLY A 606 17.93 -13.89 3.80
CA GLY A 606 17.97 -14.60 2.52
C GLY A 606 16.97 -15.77 2.41
N THR A 607 16.88 -16.29 1.18
CA THR A 607 16.00 -17.40 0.77
C THR A 607 16.83 -18.47 0.07
N SER A 608 16.63 -19.74 0.41
CA SER A 608 17.28 -20.85 -0.32
C SER A 608 16.56 -21.15 -1.64
N VAL A 609 17.26 -21.84 -2.55
CA VAL A 609 16.69 -22.27 -3.84
C VAL A 609 15.53 -23.26 -3.60
N GLU A 610 15.68 -24.17 -2.63
CA GLU A 610 14.65 -25.15 -2.26
C GLU A 610 13.39 -24.45 -1.70
N GLU A 611 13.56 -23.40 -0.88
CA GLU A 611 12.46 -22.63 -0.37
C GLU A 611 11.71 -21.89 -1.49
N PHE A 612 12.44 -21.32 -2.45
CA PHE A 612 11.85 -20.70 -3.64
C PHE A 612 11.03 -21.69 -4.47
N HIS A 613 11.58 -22.87 -4.72
CA HIS A 613 10.88 -23.92 -5.47
C HIS A 613 9.64 -24.43 -4.73
N ARG A 614 9.72 -24.60 -3.42
CA ARG A 614 8.59 -25.03 -2.61
C ARG A 614 7.45 -23.99 -2.68
N ALA A 615 7.76 -22.71 -2.49
CA ALA A 615 6.77 -21.64 -2.54
C ALA A 615 6.10 -21.53 -3.92
N ASN A 616 6.84 -21.72 -5.00
CA ASN A 616 6.27 -21.72 -6.36
C ASN A 616 5.36 -22.93 -6.63
N ARG A 617 5.70 -24.12 -6.11
CA ARG A 617 4.80 -25.29 -6.16
C ARG A 617 3.51 -25.03 -5.35
N GLU A 618 3.64 -24.56 -4.12
CA GLU A 618 2.48 -24.23 -3.27
C GLU A 618 1.57 -23.19 -3.96
N ARG A 619 2.16 -22.19 -4.64
CA ARG A 619 1.39 -21.18 -5.40
C ARG A 619 0.71 -21.81 -6.60
N MET A 620 1.39 -22.65 -7.36
CA MET A 620 0.79 -23.36 -8.50
C MET A 620 -0.40 -24.21 -8.09
N ASP A 621 -0.32 -24.86 -6.93
CA ASP A 621 -1.36 -25.76 -6.43
C ASP A 621 -2.57 -25.00 -5.84
N SER A 622 -2.34 -23.85 -5.20
CA SER A 622 -3.37 -23.17 -4.40
C SER A 622 -3.87 -21.84 -5.00
N TRP A 623 -2.96 -21.04 -5.58
CA TRP A 623 -3.23 -19.69 -6.06
C TRP A 623 -2.45 -19.39 -7.35
N PRO A 624 -2.68 -20.17 -8.44
CA PRO A 624 -1.89 -20.07 -9.67
C PRO A 624 -2.03 -18.71 -10.38
N ASP A 625 -3.09 -17.98 -10.09
CA ASP A 625 -3.43 -16.70 -10.72
C ASP A 625 -3.07 -15.47 -9.84
N SER A 626 -2.38 -15.67 -8.70
CA SER A 626 -1.86 -14.56 -7.89
C SER A 626 -0.91 -13.68 -8.67
N MET A 627 -0.93 -12.36 -8.42
CA MET A 627 0.07 -11.46 -8.98
C MET A 627 1.47 -11.74 -8.40
N LEU A 628 2.48 -11.46 -9.21
CA LEU A 628 3.89 -11.54 -8.84
C LEU A 628 4.50 -10.14 -8.95
N SER A 629 4.60 -9.44 -7.85
CA SER A 629 5.26 -8.14 -7.82
C SER A 629 6.73 -8.25 -7.43
N SER A 630 7.53 -7.30 -7.84
CA SER A 630 8.90 -7.06 -7.37
C SER A 630 9.09 -5.60 -6.97
N SER A 631 8.30 -4.70 -7.51
CA SER A 631 8.12 -3.31 -7.05
C SER A 631 6.66 -2.95 -7.15
N THR A 632 6.19 -2.08 -6.25
CA THR A 632 4.86 -1.48 -6.25
C THR A 632 4.96 -0.01 -5.89
N HIS A 633 3.83 0.70 -5.88
CA HIS A 633 3.76 2.09 -5.40
C HIS A 633 4.01 2.22 -3.88
N ASP A 634 3.97 1.13 -3.11
CA ASP A 634 4.21 1.10 -1.66
C ASP A 634 5.59 0.54 -1.28
N SER A 635 6.35 0.06 -2.26
CA SER A 635 7.69 -0.48 -2.02
C SER A 635 8.59 0.56 -1.37
N LYS A 636 9.31 0.15 -0.33
CA LYS A 636 10.30 1.02 0.34
C LYS A 636 11.47 1.32 -0.59
N ARG A 637 11.79 0.41 -1.50
CA ARG A 637 12.84 0.51 -2.52
C ARG A 637 12.45 -0.28 -3.75
N SER A 638 12.74 0.26 -4.95
CA SER A 638 12.52 -0.48 -6.19
C SER A 638 13.38 -1.76 -6.27
N GLU A 639 12.99 -2.68 -7.16
CA GLU A 639 13.66 -3.97 -7.35
C GLU A 639 15.15 -3.83 -7.66
N ASP A 640 15.54 -2.86 -8.48
CA ASP A 640 16.94 -2.65 -8.90
C ASP A 640 17.78 -2.01 -7.76
N VAL A 641 17.20 -1.17 -6.92
CA VAL A 641 17.84 -0.66 -5.71
C VAL A 641 18.16 -1.80 -4.76
N ARG A 642 17.20 -2.70 -4.53
CA ARG A 642 17.42 -3.87 -3.68
C ARG A 642 18.43 -4.84 -4.27
N ALA A 643 18.39 -5.08 -5.58
CA ALA A 643 19.35 -5.95 -6.27
C ALA A 643 20.80 -5.50 -6.11
N ARG A 644 21.06 -4.18 -6.09
CA ARG A 644 22.36 -3.60 -5.80
C ARG A 644 22.75 -3.76 -4.32
N ILE A 645 21.86 -3.43 -3.39
CA ILE A 645 22.14 -3.52 -1.94
C ILE A 645 22.37 -4.97 -1.50
N ASN A 646 21.68 -5.94 -2.10
CA ASN A 646 21.86 -7.37 -1.80
C ASN A 646 23.31 -7.83 -1.96
N VAL A 647 24.06 -7.25 -2.90
CA VAL A 647 25.48 -7.57 -3.15
C VAL A 647 26.35 -7.39 -1.91
N LEU A 648 25.99 -6.47 -1.01
CA LEU A 648 26.71 -6.26 0.25
C LEU A 648 26.74 -7.52 1.12
N SER A 649 25.69 -8.36 1.04
CA SER A 649 25.64 -9.64 1.75
C SER A 649 26.74 -10.63 1.34
N GLU A 650 27.23 -10.50 0.13
CA GLU A 650 28.31 -11.33 -0.40
C GLU A 650 29.72 -10.75 -0.08
N LEU A 651 29.81 -9.46 0.21
CA LEU A 651 31.04 -8.71 0.41
C LEU A 651 31.19 -8.10 1.83
N PRO A 652 30.88 -8.84 2.93
CA PRO A 652 30.82 -8.24 4.26
C PRO A 652 32.15 -7.69 4.75
N ALA A 653 33.28 -8.29 4.36
CA ALA A 653 34.61 -7.78 4.74
C ALA A 653 34.94 -6.43 4.07
N THR A 654 34.67 -6.34 2.78
CA THR A 654 34.85 -5.11 1.99
C THR A 654 33.90 -4.04 2.48
N TRP A 655 32.64 -4.37 2.75
CA TRP A 655 31.65 -3.46 3.31
C TRP A 655 32.12 -2.84 4.64
N ARG A 656 32.57 -3.67 5.58
CA ARG A 656 33.13 -3.19 6.86
C ARG A 656 34.27 -2.21 6.68
N MET A 657 35.20 -2.53 5.78
CA MET A 657 36.35 -1.70 5.50
C MET A 657 35.94 -0.34 4.91
N ARG A 658 35.10 -0.34 3.87
CA ARG A 658 34.65 0.88 3.19
C ARG A 658 33.81 1.74 4.15
N LEU A 659 32.88 1.15 4.90
CA LEU A 659 32.08 1.82 5.90
C LEU A 659 32.92 2.56 6.96
N SER A 660 33.96 1.92 7.51
CA SER A 660 34.85 2.53 8.47
C SER A 660 35.65 3.68 7.86
N ARG A 661 36.14 3.50 6.64
CA ARG A 661 36.89 4.52 5.90
C ARG A 661 36.02 5.74 5.60
N TRP A 662 34.84 5.54 5.05
CA TRP A 662 33.90 6.61 4.70
C TRP A 662 33.42 7.39 5.93
N SER A 663 33.09 6.70 7.02
CA SER A 663 32.73 7.36 8.28
C SER A 663 33.84 8.21 8.86
N ASN A 664 35.11 7.80 8.74
CA ASN A 664 36.24 8.58 9.16
C ASN A 664 36.44 9.84 8.31
N TRP A 665 36.37 9.71 6.96
CA TRP A 665 36.50 10.85 6.05
C TRP A 665 35.40 11.89 6.21
N ASN A 666 34.18 11.42 6.43
CA ASN A 666 32.99 12.28 6.55
C ASN A 666 32.73 12.79 7.97
N ARG A 667 33.57 12.41 8.95
CA ARG A 667 33.39 12.78 10.37
C ARG A 667 33.34 14.30 10.59
N SER A 668 34.18 15.06 9.90
CA SER A 668 34.25 16.53 10.00
C SER A 668 33.03 17.23 9.41
N LYS A 669 32.25 16.55 8.56
CA LYS A 669 31.02 17.06 7.93
C LYS A 669 29.80 16.93 8.83
N LYS A 670 29.89 16.17 9.95
CA LYS A 670 28.83 16.02 10.93
C LYS A 670 28.75 17.21 11.86
N LEU A 671 27.55 17.66 12.17
CA LEU A 671 27.32 18.62 13.24
C LEU A 671 27.23 17.94 14.60
N ARG A 672 27.40 18.71 15.67
CA ARG A 672 27.26 18.22 17.04
C ARG A 672 26.10 18.95 17.72
N ILE A 673 25.03 18.20 18.03
CA ILE A 673 23.82 18.68 18.66
C ILE A 673 23.73 18.01 20.03
N ASP A 674 23.56 18.76 21.11
CA ASP A 674 23.48 18.25 22.48
C ASP A 674 24.55 17.19 22.82
N ARG A 675 25.78 17.44 22.40
CA ARG A 675 26.96 16.55 22.55
C ARG A 675 26.93 15.25 21.73
N VAL A 676 25.90 15.02 20.90
CA VAL A 676 25.76 13.87 20.00
C VAL A 676 26.03 14.29 18.54
N HIS A 677 26.67 13.44 17.76
CA HIS A 677 26.88 13.71 16.33
C HIS A 677 25.58 13.51 15.55
N ALA A 678 25.25 14.46 14.66
CA ALA A 678 24.16 14.39 13.69
C ALA A 678 24.74 14.43 12.26
N PRO A 679 24.37 13.50 11.39
CA PRO A 679 23.49 12.36 11.62
C PRO A 679 24.03 11.34 12.63
N SER A 680 23.11 10.54 13.22
CA SER A 680 23.47 9.40 14.04
C SER A 680 24.23 8.35 13.21
N ARG A 681 24.93 7.42 13.89
CA ARG A 681 25.62 6.34 13.16
C ARG A 681 24.64 5.42 12.42
N ASN A 682 23.43 5.26 12.92
CA ASN A 682 22.41 4.45 12.27
C ASN A 682 21.89 5.12 10.99
N ASP A 683 21.66 6.45 11.01
CA ASP A 683 21.25 7.20 9.83
C ASP A 683 22.37 7.26 8.79
N GLU A 684 23.63 7.40 9.22
CA GLU A 684 24.80 7.31 8.34
C GLU A 684 24.90 5.94 7.67
N TYR A 685 24.65 4.85 8.40
CA TYR A 685 24.66 3.48 7.88
C TYR A 685 23.55 3.26 6.84
N LEU A 686 22.35 3.76 7.10
CA LEU A 686 21.24 3.76 6.16
C LEU A 686 21.57 4.55 4.88
N LEU A 687 22.14 5.76 5.05
CA LEU A 687 22.49 6.65 3.94
C LEU A 687 23.49 6.00 2.99
N TYR A 688 24.55 5.36 3.48
CA TYR A 688 25.55 4.73 2.59
C TYR A 688 24.95 3.56 1.78
N GLN A 689 24.07 2.74 2.37
CA GLN A 689 23.36 1.70 1.63
C GLN A 689 22.40 2.30 0.60
N THR A 690 21.70 3.36 0.96
CA THR A 690 20.79 4.07 0.06
C THR A 690 21.53 4.62 -1.14
N LEU A 691 22.66 5.28 -0.93
CA LEU A 691 23.51 5.80 -2.02
C LEU A 691 24.01 4.68 -2.94
N LEU A 692 24.45 3.53 -2.40
CA LEU A 692 24.89 2.40 -3.20
C LEU A 692 23.78 1.85 -4.10
N GLY A 693 22.56 1.81 -3.59
CA GLY A 693 21.40 1.32 -4.35
C GLY A 693 20.90 2.29 -5.41
N THR A 694 20.90 3.58 -5.10
CA THR A 694 20.24 4.62 -5.93
C THR A 694 21.18 5.38 -6.86
N TRP A 695 22.48 5.13 -6.79
CA TRP A 695 23.47 5.86 -7.58
C TRP A 695 23.17 5.79 -9.09
N PRO A 696 23.21 6.92 -9.80
CA PRO A 696 22.88 6.97 -11.22
C PRO A 696 23.86 6.16 -12.07
N THR A 697 23.35 5.45 -13.10
CA THR A 697 24.16 4.64 -14.03
C THR A 697 24.90 5.50 -15.05
N ALA A 698 24.32 6.59 -15.52
CA ALA A 698 24.92 7.53 -16.45
C ALA A 698 25.48 8.75 -15.71
N GLY A 699 26.50 9.38 -16.29
CA GLY A 699 26.98 10.68 -15.81
C GLY A 699 25.85 11.71 -15.85
N LEU A 700 25.48 12.27 -14.71
CA LEU A 700 24.52 13.37 -14.63
C LEU A 700 25.25 14.70 -14.86
N ASP A 701 24.58 15.60 -15.54
CA ASP A 701 24.94 17.01 -15.55
C ASP A 701 24.72 17.64 -14.16
N ASP A 702 25.07 18.91 -14.00
CA ASP A 702 24.94 19.57 -12.70
C ASP A 702 23.49 19.64 -12.22
N SER A 703 22.52 19.80 -13.12
CA SER A 703 21.09 19.84 -12.83
C SER A 703 20.60 18.46 -12.34
N GLY A 704 20.94 17.39 -13.05
CA GLY A 704 20.61 16.03 -12.66
C GLY A 704 21.25 15.62 -11.35
N TRP A 705 22.47 16.12 -11.05
CA TRP A 705 23.13 15.87 -9.79
C TRP A 705 22.50 16.61 -8.61
N GLN A 706 22.04 17.83 -8.81
CA GLN A 706 21.27 18.57 -7.82
C GLN A 706 19.95 17.87 -7.51
N GLU A 707 19.24 17.42 -8.54
CA GLU A 707 17.99 16.67 -8.37
C GLU A 707 18.23 15.35 -7.63
N PHE A 708 19.29 14.60 -7.95
CA PHE A 708 19.68 13.40 -7.22
C PHE A 708 19.94 13.72 -5.74
N THR A 709 20.70 14.77 -5.45
CA THR A 709 21.00 15.20 -4.08
C THR A 709 19.73 15.55 -3.31
N ARG A 710 18.82 16.31 -3.92
CA ARG A 710 17.51 16.67 -3.35
C ARG A 710 16.67 15.44 -3.01
N ARG A 711 16.57 14.46 -3.91
CA ARG A 711 15.87 13.19 -3.67
C ARG A 711 16.42 12.44 -2.47
N ILE A 712 17.75 12.37 -2.34
CA ILE A 712 18.37 11.71 -1.19
C ILE A 712 18.09 12.47 0.10
N GLU A 713 18.13 13.82 0.10
CA GLU A 713 17.77 14.64 1.25
C GLU A 713 16.33 14.39 1.71
N GLU A 714 15.36 14.43 0.78
CA GLU A 714 13.95 14.19 1.07
C GLU A 714 13.73 12.79 1.67
N TYR A 715 14.40 11.79 1.11
CA TYR A 715 14.31 10.42 1.61
C TYR A 715 14.89 10.29 3.03
N VAL A 716 16.06 10.83 3.32
CA VAL A 716 16.66 10.67 4.66
C VAL A 716 15.89 11.44 5.73
N LEU A 717 15.29 12.58 5.36
CA LEU A 717 14.39 13.32 6.25
C LEU A 717 13.13 12.50 6.56
N LYS A 718 12.49 11.94 5.54
CA LYS A 718 11.36 11.02 5.74
C LYS A 718 11.76 9.83 6.62
N ALA A 719 12.89 9.18 6.33
CA ALA A 719 13.37 8.04 7.10
C ALA A 719 13.61 8.37 8.58
N ALA A 720 14.20 9.54 8.86
CA ALA A 720 14.45 10.00 10.22
C ALA A 720 13.14 10.29 10.98
N ARG A 721 12.16 10.92 10.31
CA ARG A 721 10.82 11.20 10.87
C ARG A 721 10.05 9.91 11.16
N GLU A 722 10.09 8.92 10.25
CA GLU A 722 9.48 7.61 10.44
C GLU A 722 10.16 6.80 11.54
N ALA A 723 11.47 6.91 11.68
CA ALA A 723 12.21 6.29 12.79
C ALA A 723 11.77 6.79 14.17
N LYS A 724 11.24 8.01 14.29
CA LYS A 724 10.73 8.61 15.53
C LYS A 724 11.74 8.54 16.69
N GLN A 725 13.05 8.76 16.39
CA GLN A 725 14.12 8.72 17.38
C GLN A 725 14.68 10.11 17.69
N HIS A 726 15.04 10.87 16.66
CA HIS A 726 15.64 12.20 16.78
C HIS A 726 14.68 13.30 16.33
N THR A 727 13.77 12.97 15.47
CA THR A 727 12.69 13.81 14.93
C THR A 727 11.48 12.93 14.61
N SER A 728 10.32 13.52 14.40
CA SER A 728 9.11 12.82 13.93
C SER A 728 8.17 13.80 13.20
N TRP A 729 7.15 13.28 12.52
CA TRP A 729 6.10 14.10 11.90
C TRP A 729 5.35 14.96 12.93
N ALA A 730 5.10 14.42 14.13
CA ALA A 730 4.36 15.10 15.18
C ALA A 730 5.24 16.06 16.01
N ASN A 731 6.54 15.81 16.08
CA ASN A 731 7.49 16.61 16.84
C ASN A 731 8.78 16.74 16.04
N SER A 732 8.80 17.67 15.08
CA SER A 732 9.95 17.92 14.22
C SER A 732 11.09 18.59 15.00
N ASN A 733 12.32 18.09 14.78
CA ASN A 733 13.55 18.68 15.29
C ASN A 733 14.31 19.33 14.13
N ALA A 734 14.07 20.61 13.91
CA ALA A 734 14.64 21.37 12.79
C ALA A 734 16.18 21.38 12.80
N GLU A 735 16.81 21.38 13.98
CA GLU A 735 18.26 21.36 14.10
C GLU A 735 18.83 20.02 13.63
N TYR A 736 18.24 18.90 14.05
CA TYR A 736 18.65 17.57 13.58
C TYR A 736 18.41 17.38 12.09
N GLU A 737 17.24 17.79 11.61
CA GLU A 737 16.88 17.71 10.19
C GLU A 737 17.80 18.55 9.31
N GLY A 738 18.13 19.78 9.76
CA GLY A 738 19.11 20.65 9.11
C GLY A 738 20.52 20.04 9.06
N ALA A 739 20.96 19.41 10.15
CA ALA A 739 22.25 18.72 10.20
C ALA A 739 22.29 17.51 9.27
N LEU A 740 21.20 16.76 9.18
CA LEU A 740 21.10 15.59 8.30
C LEU A 740 21.14 16.00 6.81
N SER A 741 20.35 17.00 6.39
CA SER A 741 20.38 17.57 5.04
C SER A 741 21.75 18.17 4.70
N GLY A 742 22.35 18.93 5.62
CA GLY A 742 23.67 19.50 5.45
C GLY A 742 24.75 18.44 5.26
N PHE A 743 24.67 17.32 5.98
CA PHE A 743 25.58 16.19 5.82
C PHE A 743 25.46 15.54 4.44
N VAL A 744 24.24 15.32 3.94
CA VAL A 744 24.00 14.77 2.58
C VAL A 744 24.62 15.66 1.52
N ARG A 745 24.37 16.98 1.58
CA ARG A 745 24.96 17.93 0.64
C ARG A 745 26.47 17.91 0.68
N ALA A 746 27.05 17.95 1.89
CA ALA A 746 28.49 17.99 2.07
C ALA A 746 29.23 16.72 1.58
N ILE A 747 28.61 15.52 1.68
CA ILE A 747 29.23 14.29 1.16
C ILE A 747 29.05 14.11 -0.33
N LEU A 748 28.03 14.75 -0.94
CA LEU A 748 27.77 14.70 -2.38
C LEU A 748 28.30 15.90 -3.15
N GLU A 749 29.00 16.83 -2.48
CA GLU A 749 29.60 18.01 -3.11
C GLU A 749 30.78 17.61 -4.03
N ARG A 750 30.69 17.96 -5.32
CA ARG A 750 31.71 17.65 -6.35
C ARG A 750 32.87 18.64 -6.33
N THR A 751 33.69 18.66 -5.28
CA THR A 751 34.85 19.56 -5.19
C THR A 751 36.11 19.05 -5.89
N GLY A 752 36.09 17.84 -6.45
CA GLY A 752 37.23 17.19 -7.09
C GLY A 752 38.38 16.75 -6.16
N ARG A 753 38.31 17.07 -4.87
CA ARG A 753 39.34 16.77 -3.84
C ARG A 753 38.84 15.83 -2.75
N ASP A 754 37.55 15.44 -2.74
CA ASP A 754 36.96 14.60 -1.71
C ASP A 754 37.31 13.12 -1.96
N PRO A 755 38.13 12.47 -1.09
CA PRO A 755 38.49 11.08 -1.25
C PRO A 755 37.30 10.14 -1.10
N PHE A 756 36.23 10.57 -0.41
CA PHE A 756 35.00 9.77 -0.25
C PHE A 756 34.32 9.50 -1.59
N LEU A 757 34.05 10.53 -2.39
CA LEU A 757 33.31 10.35 -3.66
C LEU A 757 34.08 9.46 -4.65
N ALA A 758 35.40 9.58 -4.72
CA ALA A 758 36.23 8.77 -5.62
C ALA A 758 36.20 7.28 -5.22
N ASP A 759 36.42 6.98 -3.94
CA ASP A 759 36.43 5.61 -3.39
C ASP A 759 35.00 5.01 -3.40
N PHE A 760 34.00 5.85 -3.15
CA PHE A 760 32.59 5.45 -3.22
C PHE A 760 32.19 5.06 -4.64
N ALA A 761 32.48 5.89 -5.64
CA ALA A 761 32.14 5.66 -7.03
C ALA A 761 32.83 4.42 -7.60
N GLU A 762 34.06 4.13 -7.18
CA GLU A 762 34.77 2.89 -7.55
C GLU A 762 34.03 1.66 -7.03
N PHE A 763 33.69 1.65 -5.74
CA PHE A 763 32.98 0.51 -5.14
C PHE A 763 31.56 0.39 -5.69
N GLN A 764 30.88 1.51 -5.89
CA GLN A 764 29.52 1.55 -6.42
C GLN A 764 29.46 0.97 -7.84
N ARG A 765 30.41 1.27 -8.72
CA ARG A 765 30.45 0.67 -10.08
C ARG A 765 30.52 -0.87 -10.03
N ARG A 766 31.29 -1.43 -9.10
CA ARG A 766 31.31 -2.88 -8.87
C ARG A 766 29.96 -3.40 -8.42
N ILE A 767 29.34 -2.71 -7.44
CA ILE A 767 28.01 -3.06 -6.90
C ILE A 767 26.93 -2.96 -8.00
N ALA A 768 26.95 -1.90 -8.80
CA ALA A 768 25.96 -1.67 -9.85
C ALA A 768 26.00 -2.75 -10.93
N ARG A 769 27.21 -3.10 -11.39
CA ARG A 769 27.42 -4.15 -12.39
C ARG A 769 26.90 -5.52 -11.91
N ILE A 770 27.22 -5.91 -10.68
CA ILE A 770 26.75 -7.16 -10.10
C ILE A 770 25.25 -7.11 -9.85
N GLY A 771 24.76 -5.97 -9.36
CA GLY A 771 23.36 -5.71 -9.13
C GLY A 771 22.52 -5.79 -10.41
N ALA A 772 23.09 -5.42 -11.58
CA ALA A 772 22.41 -5.58 -12.86
C ALA A 772 22.18 -7.05 -13.21
N PHE A 773 23.14 -7.93 -12.99
CA PHE A 773 22.94 -9.39 -13.19
C PHE A 773 21.87 -9.96 -12.26
N ASN A 774 21.88 -9.54 -10.97
CA ASN A 774 20.82 -9.91 -10.02
C ASN A 774 19.45 -9.40 -10.48
N GLY A 775 19.38 -8.17 -11.01
CA GLY A 775 18.15 -7.55 -11.52
C GLY A 775 17.56 -8.30 -12.71
N LEU A 776 18.42 -8.71 -13.68
CA LEU A 776 18.00 -9.51 -14.83
C LEU A 776 17.48 -10.88 -14.41
N SER A 777 18.17 -11.55 -13.49
CA SER A 777 17.73 -12.83 -12.93
C SER A 777 16.39 -12.70 -12.22
N GLN A 778 16.23 -11.69 -11.37
CA GLN A 778 14.97 -11.41 -10.67
C GLN A 778 13.81 -11.13 -11.65
N CYS A 779 14.08 -10.36 -12.70
CA CYS A 779 13.10 -10.02 -13.72
C CYS A 779 12.64 -11.27 -14.50
N LEU A 780 13.57 -12.13 -14.93
CA LEU A 780 13.25 -13.39 -15.61
C LEU A 780 12.45 -14.32 -14.71
N LEU A 781 12.89 -14.54 -13.46
CA LEU A 781 12.21 -15.40 -12.50
C LEU A 781 10.78 -14.92 -12.23
N LYS A 782 10.54 -13.60 -12.13
CA LYS A 782 9.19 -13.04 -11.98
C LYS A 782 8.30 -13.37 -13.17
N MET A 783 8.80 -13.17 -14.39
CA MET A 783 7.99 -13.36 -15.61
C MET A 783 7.75 -14.83 -15.97
N THR A 784 8.47 -15.77 -15.35
CA THR A 784 8.38 -17.20 -15.69
C THR A 784 7.87 -18.09 -14.56
N SER A 785 7.83 -17.60 -13.31
CA SER A 785 7.22 -18.30 -12.18
C SER A 785 5.69 -18.43 -12.34
N PRO A 786 5.04 -19.40 -11.64
CA PRO A 786 3.59 -19.49 -11.55
C PRO A 786 2.98 -18.22 -10.96
N GLY A 787 2.01 -17.63 -11.65
CA GLY A 787 1.36 -16.37 -11.29
C GLY A 787 1.30 -15.38 -12.44
N VAL A 788 0.75 -14.21 -12.18
CA VAL A 788 0.61 -13.09 -13.13
C VAL A 788 1.71 -12.06 -12.83
N PRO A 789 2.74 -11.92 -13.65
CA PRO A 789 3.79 -10.92 -13.41
C PRO A 789 3.23 -9.51 -13.54
N ASP A 790 3.43 -8.70 -12.50
CA ASP A 790 3.16 -7.28 -12.50
C ASP A 790 4.44 -6.46 -12.69
N LEU A 791 4.38 -5.49 -13.59
CA LEU A 791 5.41 -4.50 -13.81
C LEU A 791 4.94 -3.16 -13.28
N TYR A 792 5.60 -2.64 -12.26
CA TYR A 792 5.36 -1.27 -11.83
C TYR A 792 5.93 -0.29 -12.87
N GLN A 793 5.20 0.79 -13.14
CA GLN A 793 5.57 1.79 -14.16
C GLN A 793 7.06 2.18 -14.10
N GLY A 794 7.73 2.04 -15.22
CA GLY A 794 9.15 2.38 -15.37
C GLY A 794 10.13 1.24 -15.10
N ASN A 795 9.68 0.08 -14.57
CA ASN A 795 10.55 -1.02 -14.18
C ASN A 795 11.07 -1.88 -15.37
N GLU A 796 10.57 -1.67 -16.57
CA GLU A 796 11.10 -2.29 -17.78
C GLU A 796 12.49 -1.78 -18.16
N LEU A 797 12.89 -0.61 -17.61
CA LEU A 797 14.27 -0.13 -17.59
C LEU A 797 14.83 -0.23 -16.16
N TRP A 798 16.12 0.13 -15.98
CA TRP A 798 16.68 0.26 -14.64
C TRP A 798 15.96 1.40 -13.89
N HIS A 799 15.41 1.06 -12.75
CA HIS A 799 14.60 1.97 -11.94
C HIS A 799 15.12 2.04 -10.51
N PHE A 800 15.69 3.20 -10.14
CA PHE A 800 16.32 3.43 -8.84
C PHE A 800 15.49 4.38 -7.98
N ALA A 801 14.26 3.98 -7.69
CA ALA A 801 13.35 4.73 -6.85
C ALA A 801 13.38 4.25 -5.39
N LEU A 802 13.11 5.18 -4.49
CA LEU A 802 12.91 4.98 -3.06
C LEU A 802 11.39 5.00 -2.75
N VAL A 803 11.02 4.99 -1.48
CA VAL A 803 9.62 5.04 -1.04
C VAL A 803 8.91 6.31 -1.54
N ASP A 804 7.57 6.29 -1.57
CA ASP A 804 6.76 7.45 -1.95
C ASP A 804 7.21 8.75 -1.24
N PRO A 805 7.15 9.90 -1.93
CA PRO A 805 6.65 10.13 -3.29
C PRO A 805 7.66 9.81 -4.42
N ASP A 806 8.90 9.40 -4.12
CA ASP A 806 9.97 9.21 -5.10
C ASP A 806 9.63 8.13 -6.15
N ASN A 807 8.96 7.04 -5.76
CA ASN A 807 8.52 5.98 -6.68
C ASN A 807 7.32 6.37 -7.56
N ARG A 808 6.69 7.51 -7.32
CA ARG A 808 5.54 8.02 -8.10
C ARG A 808 5.92 9.16 -9.05
N ARG A 809 7.21 9.41 -9.25
CA ARG A 809 7.69 10.41 -10.20
C ARG A 809 7.25 10.07 -11.63
N PRO A 810 7.06 11.07 -12.49
CA PRO A 810 6.72 10.88 -13.90
C PRO A 810 7.71 9.94 -14.62
N VAL A 811 7.17 9.08 -15.47
CA VAL A 811 7.92 8.11 -16.28
C VAL A 811 8.09 8.68 -17.70
N ASP A 812 9.32 8.69 -18.21
CA ASP A 812 9.61 9.09 -19.59
C ASP A 812 9.27 7.94 -20.54
N TYR A 813 8.02 7.89 -21.00
CA TYR A 813 7.56 6.92 -21.98
C TYR A 813 8.07 7.20 -23.40
N GLY A 814 8.47 8.43 -23.72
CA GLY A 814 9.09 8.79 -25.01
C GLY A 814 10.39 8.00 -25.23
N ARG A 815 11.30 8.08 -24.27
CA ARG A 815 12.56 7.33 -24.26
C ARG A 815 12.36 5.80 -24.31
N ARG A 816 11.33 5.29 -23.66
CA ARG A 816 11.00 3.86 -23.64
C ARG A 816 10.52 3.36 -24.99
N ARG A 817 9.65 4.14 -25.63
CA ARG A 817 9.21 3.87 -27.00
C ARG A 817 10.40 3.85 -27.98
N GLU A 818 11.24 4.87 -27.91
CA GLU A 818 12.43 4.95 -28.76
C GLU A 818 13.33 3.73 -28.61
N PHE A 819 13.60 3.30 -27.37
CA PHE A 819 14.43 2.13 -27.12
C PHE A 819 13.79 0.83 -27.64
N LEU A 820 12.47 0.68 -27.48
CA LEU A 820 11.75 -0.49 -27.98
C LEU A 820 11.73 -0.49 -29.52
N GLU A 821 11.50 0.63 -30.18
CA GLU A 821 11.55 0.77 -31.63
C GLU A 821 12.92 0.43 -32.18
N GLN A 822 14.00 0.86 -31.52
CA GLN A 822 15.37 0.46 -31.88
C GLN A 822 15.57 -1.08 -31.76
N LEU A 823 15.12 -1.69 -30.68
CA LEU A 823 15.18 -3.14 -30.51
C LEU A 823 14.35 -3.90 -31.54
N LEU A 824 13.21 -3.35 -31.95
CA LEU A 824 12.35 -3.92 -32.99
C LEU A 824 13.01 -3.81 -34.38
N SER A 825 13.65 -2.69 -34.69
CA SER A 825 14.39 -2.53 -35.95
C SER A 825 15.57 -3.49 -36.05
N ASP A 826 16.23 -3.75 -34.92
CA ASP A 826 17.38 -4.66 -34.84
C ASP A 826 16.98 -6.13 -34.64
N ARG A 827 15.66 -6.43 -34.56
CA ARG A 827 15.13 -7.76 -34.22
C ARG A 827 15.75 -8.89 -35.05
N HIS A 828 15.81 -8.74 -36.38
CA HIS A 828 16.34 -9.77 -37.25
C HIS A 828 17.79 -10.11 -36.90
N SER A 829 18.60 -9.11 -36.65
CA SER A 829 20.00 -9.28 -36.23
C SER A 829 20.12 -9.90 -34.85
N LEU A 830 19.28 -9.44 -33.90
CA LEU A 830 19.27 -9.97 -32.53
C LEU A 830 18.81 -11.44 -32.48
N ASP A 831 17.87 -11.84 -33.35
CA ASP A 831 17.34 -13.21 -33.39
C ASP A 831 18.29 -14.21 -34.07
N HIS A 832 19.28 -13.72 -34.88
CA HIS A 832 20.15 -14.59 -35.71
C HIS A 832 21.65 -14.34 -35.54
N ALA A 833 22.05 -13.35 -34.75
CA ALA A 833 23.43 -13.00 -34.49
C ALA A 833 23.72 -12.87 -32.99
N PRO A 834 24.04 -13.97 -32.28
CA PRO A 834 24.33 -13.97 -30.84
C PRO A 834 25.37 -12.92 -30.41
N GLU A 835 26.28 -12.57 -31.29
CA GLU A 835 27.31 -11.56 -31.06
C GLU A 835 26.71 -10.14 -30.82
N GLN A 836 25.59 -9.83 -31.46
CA GLN A 836 24.91 -8.57 -31.26
C GLN A 836 24.19 -8.50 -29.89
N VAL A 837 23.59 -9.61 -29.48
CA VAL A 837 23.04 -9.75 -28.15
C VAL A 837 24.13 -9.62 -27.08
N ARG A 838 25.28 -10.27 -27.33
CA ARG A 838 26.48 -10.15 -26.47
C ARG A 838 26.99 -8.70 -26.39
N ALA A 839 26.84 -7.92 -27.46
CA ALA A 839 27.19 -6.50 -27.44
C ALA A 839 26.32 -5.67 -26.47
N LEU A 840 25.04 -6.01 -26.30
CA LEU A 840 24.17 -5.39 -25.27
C LEU A 840 24.62 -5.73 -23.83
N VAL A 841 25.18 -6.93 -23.64
CA VAL A 841 25.61 -7.44 -22.32
C VAL A 841 26.96 -6.86 -21.88
N ARG A 842 27.79 -6.33 -22.81
CA ARG A 842 29.09 -5.71 -22.46
C ARG A 842 28.96 -4.56 -21.45
N ASP A 843 27.86 -3.82 -21.50
CA ASP A 843 27.50 -2.84 -20.51
C ASP A 843 26.22 -3.29 -19.77
N PRO A 844 26.32 -4.00 -18.64
CA PRO A 844 25.17 -4.49 -17.91
C PRO A 844 24.25 -3.39 -17.38
N GLU A 845 24.74 -2.15 -17.29
CA GLU A 845 23.94 -0.98 -16.88
C GLU A 845 23.18 -0.33 -18.05
N ASN A 846 23.38 -0.83 -19.29
CA ASN A 846 22.61 -0.36 -20.45
C ASN A 846 21.11 -0.63 -20.25
N PRO A 847 20.26 0.40 -20.26
CA PRO A 847 18.84 0.24 -20.02
C PRO A 847 18.12 -0.66 -21.05
N LYS A 848 18.63 -0.74 -22.30
CA LYS A 848 18.06 -1.62 -23.33
C LYS A 848 18.19 -3.10 -22.96
N LEU A 849 19.15 -3.49 -22.15
CA LEU A 849 19.37 -4.90 -21.76
C LEU A 849 18.17 -5.45 -20.98
N LYS A 850 17.67 -4.70 -19.97
CA LYS A 850 16.50 -5.09 -19.19
C LYS A 850 15.22 -5.03 -20.03
N LEU A 851 15.10 -4.02 -20.90
CA LEU A 851 13.97 -3.89 -21.82
C LEU A 851 13.91 -5.05 -22.81
N TYR A 852 15.06 -5.45 -23.37
CA TYR A 852 15.17 -6.60 -24.28
C TYR A 852 14.69 -7.89 -23.62
N LEU A 853 15.19 -8.19 -22.40
CA LEU A 853 14.76 -9.34 -21.62
C LEU A 853 13.25 -9.30 -21.38
N THR A 854 12.72 -8.14 -20.95
CA THR A 854 11.30 -7.95 -20.64
C THR A 854 10.45 -8.17 -21.89
N TRP A 855 10.76 -7.51 -23.00
CA TRP A 855 10.02 -7.60 -24.25
C TRP A 855 9.99 -9.04 -24.80
N LYS A 856 11.16 -9.71 -24.86
CA LYS A 856 11.24 -11.09 -25.37
C LYS A 856 10.46 -12.06 -24.48
N THR A 857 10.58 -11.95 -23.18
CA THR A 857 9.90 -12.86 -22.23
C THR A 857 8.39 -12.64 -22.19
N LEU A 858 7.93 -11.39 -22.16
CA LEU A 858 6.49 -11.08 -22.18
C LEU A 858 5.86 -11.43 -23.54
N GLY A 859 6.58 -11.21 -24.64
CA GLY A 859 6.15 -11.63 -25.97
C GLY A 859 5.92 -13.14 -26.05
N LEU A 860 6.86 -13.94 -25.53
CA LEU A 860 6.70 -15.39 -25.42
C LEU A 860 5.52 -15.75 -24.50
N ARG A 861 5.39 -15.10 -23.35
CA ARG A 861 4.32 -15.37 -22.41
C ARG A 861 2.93 -15.07 -23.00
N LYS A 862 2.84 -14.08 -23.89
CA LYS A 862 1.61 -13.75 -24.62
C LYS A 862 1.28 -14.84 -25.68
N THR A 863 2.28 -15.37 -26.40
CA THR A 863 2.08 -16.40 -27.44
C THR A 863 1.89 -17.80 -26.86
N GLU A 864 2.56 -18.12 -25.75
CA GLU A 864 2.50 -19.40 -25.05
C GLU A 864 1.77 -19.27 -23.71
N ALA A 865 0.62 -18.55 -23.68
CA ALA A 865 -0.09 -18.22 -22.45
C ALA A 865 -0.41 -19.47 -21.60
N SER A 866 -0.90 -20.54 -22.23
CA SER A 866 -1.25 -21.79 -21.53
C SER A 866 -0.06 -22.43 -20.83
N LEU A 867 1.15 -22.36 -21.41
CA LEU A 867 2.36 -22.90 -20.81
C LEU A 867 2.71 -22.21 -19.48
N PHE A 868 2.52 -20.90 -19.39
CA PHE A 868 2.85 -20.13 -18.19
C PHE A 868 1.70 -20.03 -17.19
N GLN A 869 0.45 -20.07 -17.63
CA GLN A 869 -0.74 -20.02 -16.75
C GLN A 869 -1.10 -21.40 -16.19
N ARG A 870 -1.06 -22.45 -17.03
CA ARG A 870 -1.54 -23.80 -16.72
C ARG A 870 -0.42 -24.84 -16.58
N GLY A 871 0.76 -24.56 -17.15
CA GLY A 871 1.88 -25.51 -17.16
C GLY A 871 2.39 -25.82 -15.77
N SER A 872 2.77 -27.08 -15.57
CA SER A 872 3.40 -27.54 -14.33
C SER A 872 4.69 -26.77 -14.02
N TYR A 873 5.06 -26.71 -12.75
CA TYR A 873 6.33 -26.14 -12.28
C TYR A 873 7.25 -27.25 -11.80
N ILE A 874 8.35 -27.47 -12.50
CA ILE A 874 9.27 -28.57 -12.26
C ILE A 874 10.65 -28.00 -11.87
N PRO A 875 11.07 -28.04 -10.60
CA PRO A 875 12.44 -27.71 -10.21
C PRO A 875 13.44 -28.61 -10.95
N LEU A 876 14.51 -28.03 -11.48
CA LEU A 876 15.59 -28.76 -12.13
C LEU A 876 16.81 -28.82 -11.23
N GLN A 877 17.47 -29.97 -11.20
CA GLN A 877 18.70 -30.15 -10.46
C GLN A 877 19.86 -29.48 -11.21
N VAL A 878 20.69 -28.75 -10.48
CA VAL A 878 21.94 -28.18 -10.99
C VAL A 878 23.09 -28.93 -10.33
N THR A 879 24.01 -29.45 -11.17
CA THR A 879 25.20 -30.20 -10.73
C THR A 879 26.45 -29.40 -11.05
N GLY A 880 27.59 -29.81 -10.47
CA GLY A 880 28.90 -29.18 -10.69
C GLY A 880 29.29 -28.14 -9.63
N SER A 881 30.47 -27.57 -9.77
CA SER A 881 31.15 -26.73 -8.75
C SER A 881 30.45 -25.40 -8.46
N LYS A 882 29.65 -24.89 -9.39
CA LYS A 882 28.90 -23.59 -9.24
C LYS A 882 27.39 -23.80 -9.07
N SER A 883 26.94 -25.01 -8.73
CA SER A 883 25.50 -25.33 -8.59
C SER A 883 24.75 -24.41 -7.61
N ALA A 884 25.36 -23.95 -6.52
CA ALA A 884 24.77 -23.03 -5.55
C ALA A 884 24.46 -21.63 -6.13
N HIS A 885 25.00 -21.31 -7.28
CA HIS A 885 24.86 -19.99 -7.94
C HIS A 885 23.79 -19.96 -9.03
N VAL A 886 22.94 -20.97 -9.14
CA VAL A 886 21.92 -21.05 -10.18
C VAL A 886 20.56 -21.44 -9.59
N VAL A 887 19.51 -20.82 -10.12
CA VAL A 887 18.12 -21.27 -9.96
C VAL A 887 17.66 -21.79 -11.31
N ALA A 888 17.19 -23.05 -11.37
CA ALA A 888 16.70 -23.64 -12.61
C ALA A 888 15.38 -24.39 -12.40
N PHE A 889 14.45 -24.24 -13.35
CA PHE A 889 13.19 -24.98 -13.37
C PHE A 889 12.64 -25.08 -14.80
N ALA A 890 11.69 -25.98 -15.01
CA ALA A 890 10.93 -26.06 -16.24
C ALA A 890 9.45 -25.75 -16.03
N ARG A 891 8.82 -25.25 -17.10
CA ARG A 891 7.36 -25.17 -17.25
C ARG A 891 6.95 -26.11 -18.36
N GLU A 892 5.92 -26.94 -18.13
CA GLU A 892 5.46 -27.94 -19.14
C GLU A 892 3.96 -27.95 -19.25
N HIS A 893 3.43 -27.93 -20.48
CA HIS A 893 2.02 -28.01 -20.78
C HIS A 893 1.80 -28.60 -22.16
N GLU A 894 0.98 -29.67 -22.27
CA GLU A 894 0.57 -30.27 -23.54
C GLU A 894 1.71 -30.51 -24.55
N GLY A 895 2.85 -31.04 -24.07
CA GLY A 895 4.00 -31.35 -24.91
C GLY A 895 4.92 -30.15 -25.25
N ARG A 896 4.53 -28.93 -24.80
CA ARG A 896 5.39 -27.73 -24.83
C ARG A 896 6.20 -27.67 -23.54
N SER A 897 7.45 -27.25 -23.65
CA SER A 897 8.36 -27.11 -22.50
C SER A 897 9.17 -25.82 -22.61
N ALA A 898 9.32 -25.12 -21.50
CA ALA A 898 10.28 -24.02 -21.34
C ALA A 898 11.21 -24.33 -20.18
N ILE A 899 12.53 -24.18 -20.38
CA ILE A 899 13.56 -24.33 -19.34
C ILE A 899 14.09 -22.97 -18.99
N ILE A 900 14.15 -22.66 -17.70
CA ILE A 900 14.61 -21.40 -17.16
C ILE A 900 15.84 -21.62 -16.29
N ALA A 901 16.90 -20.84 -16.52
CA ALA A 901 18.08 -20.82 -15.68
C ALA A 901 18.54 -19.37 -15.43
N ALA A 902 18.73 -19.04 -14.16
CA ALA A 902 19.08 -17.68 -13.71
C ALA A 902 20.21 -17.74 -12.67
N PRO A 903 21.30 -16.98 -12.84
CA PRO A 903 22.37 -16.89 -11.85
C PRO A 903 21.92 -16.11 -10.61
N ARG A 904 22.54 -16.43 -9.48
CA ARG A 904 22.37 -15.75 -8.18
C ARG A 904 23.71 -15.64 -7.46
N LEU A 905 23.77 -14.72 -6.48
CA LEU A 905 24.98 -14.49 -5.70
C LEU A 905 26.21 -14.24 -6.62
N CYS A 906 26.00 -13.29 -7.53
CA CYS A 906 26.94 -13.05 -8.62
C CYS A 906 28.29 -12.47 -8.16
N ALA A 907 28.38 -11.81 -6.99
CA ALA A 907 29.68 -11.32 -6.48
C ALA A 907 30.60 -12.47 -6.07
N SER A 908 30.07 -13.50 -5.43
CA SER A 908 30.80 -14.69 -5.02
C SER A 908 31.12 -15.60 -6.22
N LEU A 909 30.20 -15.64 -7.20
CA LEU A 909 30.39 -16.38 -8.45
C LEU A 909 31.54 -15.81 -9.27
N LEU A 910 31.55 -14.51 -9.50
CA LEU A 910 32.57 -13.83 -10.33
C LEU A 910 33.93 -13.74 -9.63
N GLY A 911 33.97 -13.62 -8.31
CA GLY A 911 35.22 -13.43 -7.57
C GLY A 911 35.91 -12.11 -7.94
N GLU A 912 37.26 -12.21 -8.09
CA GLU A 912 38.10 -11.11 -8.55
C GLU A 912 38.58 -11.32 -10.01
N ASP A 913 38.44 -12.53 -10.56
CA ASP A 913 39.03 -12.96 -11.83
C ASP A 913 38.09 -12.75 -13.03
N HIS A 914 36.78 -12.68 -12.81
CA HIS A 914 35.78 -12.58 -13.86
C HIS A 914 34.96 -11.29 -13.78
N GLU A 915 34.65 -10.75 -14.94
CA GLU A 915 33.87 -9.52 -15.02
C GLU A 915 32.41 -9.75 -15.45
N SER A 916 32.10 -10.90 -16.04
CA SER A 916 30.76 -11.20 -16.57
C SER A 916 30.36 -12.64 -16.26
N VAL A 917 29.08 -12.84 -15.98
CA VAL A 917 28.48 -14.17 -15.88
C VAL A 917 28.40 -14.89 -17.22
N CYS A 918 28.69 -14.18 -18.32
CA CYS A 918 28.79 -14.76 -19.70
C CYS A 918 30.18 -15.31 -20.02
N ASP A 919 31.12 -15.32 -19.08
CA ASP A 919 32.39 -15.94 -19.24
C ASP A 919 32.25 -17.49 -19.19
N GLU A 920 32.58 -18.15 -20.29
CA GLU A 920 32.43 -19.61 -20.41
C GLU A 920 33.29 -20.34 -19.34
N ALA A 921 34.49 -19.86 -19.06
CA ALA A 921 35.41 -20.45 -18.09
C ALA A 921 34.88 -20.40 -16.65
N LEU A 922 34.00 -19.45 -16.34
CA LEU A 922 33.38 -19.25 -15.03
C LEU A 922 32.59 -20.46 -14.54
N TRP A 923 31.89 -21.14 -15.45
CA TRP A 923 30.92 -22.18 -15.12
C TRP A 923 31.52 -23.59 -14.98
N GLY A 924 32.70 -23.82 -15.55
CA GLY A 924 33.44 -25.10 -15.46
C GLY A 924 32.55 -26.30 -15.80
N ASP A 925 32.39 -27.23 -14.86
CA ASP A 925 31.63 -28.48 -14.97
C ASP A 925 30.12 -28.33 -14.67
N THR A 926 29.63 -27.12 -14.46
CA THR A 926 28.25 -26.86 -13.98
C THR A 926 27.24 -27.07 -15.10
N SER A 927 26.21 -27.85 -14.81
CA SER A 927 25.16 -28.24 -15.76
C SER A 927 23.79 -28.29 -15.12
N VAL A 928 22.73 -28.05 -15.90
CA VAL A 928 21.33 -28.23 -15.52
C VAL A 928 20.84 -29.58 -16.04
N GLU A 929 20.38 -30.46 -15.17
CA GLU A 929 19.74 -31.72 -15.55
C GLU A 929 18.34 -31.44 -16.11
N ILE A 930 18.01 -32.04 -17.25
CA ILE A 930 16.73 -31.84 -17.93
C ILE A 930 15.91 -33.10 -17.97
N PRO A 931 14.56 -33.00 -17.88
CA PRO A 931 13.69 -34.17 -17.95
C PRO A 931 13.69 -34.78 -19.37
N ASP A 932 13.38 -36.09 -19.48
CA ASP A 932 13.28 -36.80 -20.77
C ASP A 932 12.25 -36.14 -21.71
N SER A 933 11.23 -35.52 -21.18
CA SER A 933 10.26 -34.74 -21.94
C SER A 933 10.88 -33.56 -22.70
N ALA A 934 12.04 -33.07 -22.26
CA ALA A 934 12.81 -31.99 -22.90
C ALA A 934 13.94 -32.51 -23.82
N ALA A 935 13.89 -33.78 -24.27
CA ALA A 935 14.85 -34.32 -25.23
C ALA A 935 14.76 -33.58 -26.58
N GLY A 936 15.90 -33.21 -27.15
CA GLY A 936 15.99 -32.46 -28.41
C GLY A 936 16.74 -31.15 -28.27
N CYS A 937 16.93 -30.43 -29.37
CA CYS A 937 17.58 -29.14 -29.34
C CYS A 937 16.72 -28.12 -28.58
N GLN A 938 17.36 -27.33 -27.72
CA GLN A 938 16.73 -26.27 -26.94
C GLN A 938 17.07 -24.91 -27.55
N HIS A 939 16.07 -24.18 -28.02
CA HIS A 939 16.26 -22.85 -28.60
C HIS A 939 16.28 -21.80 -27.51
N ASN A 940 17.35 -21.05 -27.38
CA ASN A 940 17.46 -19.93 -26.46
C ASN A 940 16.70 -18.72 -27.02
N LEU A 941 15.69 -18.28 -26.32
CA LEU A 941 14.81 -17.16 -26.70
C LEU A 941 15.60 -15.84 -26.91
N PHE A 942 16.67 -15.65 -26.15
CA PHE A 942 17.43 -14.39 -26.16
C PHE A 942 18.49 -14.36 -27.27
N THR A 943 19.05 -15.49 -27.63
CA THR A 943 20.20 -15.56 -28.57
C THR A 943 19.86 -16.23 -29.89
N GLY A 944 18.69 -16.88 -30.00
CA GLY A 944 18.32 -17.70 -31.16
C GLY A 944 19.11 -18.99 -31.32
N GLU A 945 20.07 -19.29 -30.46
CA GLU A 945 20.93 -20.44 -30.54
C GLU A 945 20.18 -21.74 -30.19
N CYS A 946 20.51 -22.79 -30.95
CA CYS A 946 20.10 -24.15 -30.65
C CYS A 946 21.16 -24.85 -29.81
N ILE A 947 20.83 -25.21 -28.57
CA ILE A 947 21.74 -25.84 -27.61
C ILE A 947 21.36 -27.31 -27.46
N PRO A 948 22.14 -28.25 -28.00
CA PRO A 948 21.86 -29.66 -27.84
C PRO A 948 22.22 -30.11 -26.41
N PRO A 949 21.37 -30.94 -25.77
CA PRO A 949 21.70 -31.56 -24.51
C PRO A 949 22.92 -32.48 -24.63
N SER A 950 23.74 -32.56 -23.60
CA SER A 950 24.84 -33.48 -23.43
C SER A 950 24.41 -34.73 -22.66
N GLY A 951 24.96 -35.92 -22.97
CA GLY A 951 24.64 -37.19 -22.31
C GLY A 951 23.46 -37.95 -22.93
N ASP A 952 23.33 -39.23 -22.54
CA ASP A 952 22.31 -40.15 -23.05
C ASP A 952 21.32 -40.57 -21.93
N GLY A 953 20.06 -40.80 -22.33
CA GLY A 953 19.01 -41.27 -21.39
C GLY A 953 18.69 -40.31 -20.29
N PRO A 954 18.40 -40.78 -19.05
CA PRO A 954 17.95 -39.93 -17.95
C PRO A 954 19.02 -38.98 -17.40
N SER A 955 20.25 -39.05 -17.87
CA SER A 955 21.37 -38.20 -17.45
C SER A 955 21.65 -37.03 -18.40
N ARG A 956 20.65 -36.60 -19.17
CA ARG A 956 20.78 -35.45 -20.05
C ARG A 956 20.94 -34.16 -19.28
N SER A 957 21.87 -33.34 -19.71
CA SER A 957 22.13 -32.04 -19.08
C SER A 957 22.47 -30.95 -20.11
N LEU A 958 22.28 -29.71 -19.68
CA LEU A 958 22.67 -28.53 -20.47
C LEU A 958 23.82 -27.81 -19.74
N PRO A 959 25.00 -27.69 -20.33
CA PRO A 959 26.14 -26.99 -19.70
C PRO A 959 25.85 -25.51 -19.55
N LEU A 960 26.04 -24.97 -18.35
CA LEU A 960 25.83 -23.56 -18.04
C LEU A 960 26.74 -22.62 -18.84
N ALA A 961 27.96 -23.07 -19.11
CA ALA A 961 28.90 -22.39 -19.96
C ALA A 961 28.33 -22.02 -21.34
N LYS A 962 27.53 -22.93 -21.94
CA LYS A 962 26.86 -22.67 -23.22
C LYS A 962 25.56 -21.88 -23.05
N LEU A 963 24.81 -22.12 -21.96
CA LEU A 963 23.56 -21.42 -21.71
C LEU A 963 23.75 -19.92 -21.50
N MET A 964 24.82 -19.54 -20.80
CA MET A 964 25.12 -18.17 -20.41
C MET A 964 26.14 -17.45 -21.34
N GLN A 965 26.65 -18.10 -22.36
CA GLN A 965 27.74 -17.58 -23.18
C GLN A 965 27.50 -16.22 -23.81
N ASN A 966 26.26 -15.94 -24.24
CA ASN A 966 25.90 -14.74 -24.97
C ASN A 966 24.86 -13.86 -24.25
N PHE A 967 24.21 -14.41 -23.22
CA PHE A 967 23.23 -13.68 -22.41
C PHE A 967 23.24 -14.14 -20.94
N PRO A 968 23.08 -13.23 -19.93
CA PRO A 968 23.33 -13.56 -18.52
C PRO A 968 22.26 -14.43 -17.85
N VAL A 969 21.18 -14.76 -18.54
CA VAL A 969 20.11 -15.66 -18.10
C VAL A 969 19.64 -16.49 -19.30
N ALA A 970 19.01 -17.64 -19.06
CA ALA A 970 18.53 -18.51 -20.14
C ALA A 970 17.02 -18.80 -20.01
N LEU A 971 16.32 -18.68 -21.12
CA LEU A 971 14.95 -19.15 -21.34
C LEU A 971 14.93 -19.94 -22.64
N LEU A 972 14.78 -21.25 -22.51
CA LEU A 972 14.90 -22.16 -23.63
C LEU A 972 13.53 -22.76 -23.95
N LEU A 973 13.27 -22.91 -25.23
CA LEU A 973 12.09 -23.58 -25.76
C LEU A 973 12.46 -24.81 -26.53
N ARG A 974 11.71 -25.88 -26.34
CA ARG A 974 11.84 -27.09 -27.19
C ARG A 974 11.15 -26.83 -28.54
N GLU A 975 11.83 -27.13 -29.64
CA GLU A 975 11.17 -27.21 -30.94
C GLU A 975 10.04 -28.26 -30.94
N PRO A 976 8.88 -27.95 -31.56
CA PRO A 976 7.92 -29.00 -31.85
C PRO A 976 8.59 -30.08 -32.68
N ILE A 977 8.44 -31.33 -32.28
CA ILE A 977 8.88 -32.45 -33.13
C ILE A 977 7.99 -32.39 -34.39
N THR A 978 8.45 -31.73 -35.44
CA THR A 978 7.84 -31.87 -36.76
C THR A 978 8.01 -33.33 -37.13
N ALA A 979 6.90 -34.09 -37.18
CA ALA A 979 6.89 -35.40 -37.70
C ALA A 979 7.60 -35.33 -39.09
N ARG A 980 8.75 -35.98 -39.23
CA ARG A 980 9.38 -36.14 -40.55
C ARG A 980 8.29 -36.71 -41.46
N PRO A 981 8.01 -36.11 -42.62
CA PRO A 981 7.15 -36.76 -43.57
C PRO A 981 7.75 -38.13 -43.84
N GLU A 982 7.00 -39.20 -43.57
CA GLU A 982 7.41 -40.54 -43.95
C GLU A 982 7.77 -40.49 -45.44
N SER A 983 9.03 -40.80 -45.74
CA SER A 983 9.51 -41.00 -47.10
C SER A 983 8.57 -42.03 -47.74
N ALA A 984 7.82 -41.63 -48.75
CA ALA A 984 7.04 -42.54 -49.57
C ALA A 984 7.91 -43.70 -50.07
N PRO A 985 7.44 -44.93 -49.96
CA PRO A 985 8.21 -46.08 -50.50
C PRO A 985 8.27 -45.96 -52.01
N SER A 986 9.45 -46.06 -52.53
CA SER A 986 9.81 -46.14 -53.97
C SER A 986 9.16 -47.29 -54.68
#